data_8d64d8c7a60bd148a79665510b8c7972
#
_entry.id   8d64d8c7a60bd148a79665510b8c7972
#
_cell.length_a   1.000
_cell.length_b   1.000
_cell.length_c   1.000
_cell.angle_alpha   90.00
_cell.angle_beta   90.00
_cell.angle_gamma   90.00
#
_symmetry.space_group_name_H-M   'P 1'
#
loop_
_entity.id
_entity.type
_entity.pdbx_description
1 polymer ?
#
loop_
_entity_poly.entity_id
_entity_poly.type
_entity_poly.pdbx_seq_one_letter_code
_entity_poly.pdbx_strand_id
1 'polypeptide(L)'
;MALTDYQFQPDYNKAYDNIADEFYLPCMRSATRYDRISGYFGSTIYIIAWIALKEFVKNKGKMRLICSPYLSDDDRAAISEGYEGKADEVIAASMQKEIESMFSSPYLETPSRALACLIASDIVEVKVAVPGDVENPDIRRLFHDKIGVFSDANGNMVGFRGPMNETYKGLSSDGNLESIDVFPNWEGGKDQTRCERMQQYFDALWDKNVSGIAIYEFPAAAKKVLSSKAQGRHWEELVDEITVKLTQADRWKPDKSPGSKKPREHQLSALQNWEKNGRRGILEHATGSGKTFTAMCAIRDALEKNEPVIVLVPSTDLLRQWKKELSTNITGLDIDYLLCGGGNLLWKRPGLLNLWTQPGTNKKRVVVATMDTAASDQFLRSIAQGDHLMLVADEVHRLGSPKRRKVFDLWTGPRLGLSATPIRYGDPEGTSAIMDYFGGVVPPVFSLSDAIRSQVLTPYFYQPVKVYLNPHEQAEWNDLTAQISRLVGRWSGSEDGFSKAMNSPAVQMKLLARARIVKEASGKTEAAMSVIHKNYKPGQRWIIYCDNQGQLKQVLHSLLAENYDAYEYFSEMAGDRQETLAYFSVNGGILVSIRCLDEGVDIPETTHALILASSKNPREFIQRRGRILRRSEGKHFAYLFDAVVMPCSKHEEGDRTTSIIEAELARAIQFGEMAENPSCITELQLIALDYGIDTVRNAGGFVDDGTE
;
A
#
# COMPACT_ATOMS: atom_id res chain seq x y z
N MET A 1 -16.55 22.83 -31.27
CA MET A 1 -15.45 23.73 -31.00
C MET A 1 -14.23 23.17 -31.68
N ALA A 2 -13.40 24.03 -32.29
CA ALA A 2 -12.12 23.61 -32.86
C ALA A 2 -11.01 23.73 -31.78
N LEU A 3 -9.88 23.06 -31.96
CA LEU A 3 -8.74 23.20 -31.06
C LEU A 3 -8.21 24.65 -31.03
N THR A 4 -8.33 25.35 -32.17
CA THR A 4 -7.96 26.77 -32.31
C THR A 4 -8.84 27.77 -31.53
N ASP A 5 -9.97 27.31 -30.97
CA ASP A 5 -10.84 28.16 -30.15
C ASP A 5 -10.26 28.35 -28.73
N TYR A 6 -9.20 27.63 -28.38
CA TYR A 6 -8.52 27.71 -27.10
C TYR A 6 -7.15 28.38 -27.23
N GLN A 7 -6.77 29.14 -26.20
CA GLN A 7 -5.42 29.65 -26.05
C GLN A 7 -4.64 28.74 -25.10
N PHE A 8 -3.70 27.98 -25.62
CA PHE A 8 -2.84 27.12 -24.82
C PHE A 8 -1.58 27.86 -24.36
N GLN A 9 -1.12 27.53 -23.14
CA GLN A 9 0.21 27.95 -22.69
C GLN A 9 1.28 27.08 -23.37
N PRO A 10 2.53 27.58 -23.53
CA PRO A 10 3.64 26.80 -24.07
C PRO A 10 3.99 25.58 -23.21
N ASP A 11 3.75 25.69 -21.91
CA ASP A 11 3.91 24.65 -20.93
C ASP A 11 2.86 24.78 -19.82
N TYR A 12 2.59 23.69 -19.14
CA TYR A 12 1.77 23.66 -17.94
C TYR A 12 2.51 22.93 -16.82
N ASN A 13 2.51 23.53 -15.65
CA ASN A 13 3.12 22.96 -14.47
C ASN A 13 2.07 22.82 -13.35
N LYS A 14 1.80 21.61 -12.90
CA LYS A 14 0.81 21.35 -11.86
C LYS A 14 1.02 22.08 -10.53
N ALA A 15 2.19 22.64 -10.30
CA ALA A 15 2.41 23.50 -9.15
C ALA A 15 1.55 24.78 -9.21
N TYR A 16 1.18 25.21 -10.40
CA TYR A 16 0.50 26.48 -10.65
C TYR A 16 -0.75 26.33 -11.52
N ASP A 17 -0.80 25.31 -12.39
CA ASP A 17 -1.81 25.13 -13.42
C ASP A 17 -2.64 23.88 -13.19
N ASN A 18 -3.89 23.91 -13.63
CA ASN A 18 -4.75 22.73 -13.69
C ASN A 18 -4.70 22.10 -15.09
N ILE A 19 -3.72 21.22 -15.33
CA ILE A 19 -3.50 20.58 -16.64
C ILE A 19 -4.76 19.89 -17.15
N ALA A 20 -5.59 19.32 -16.26
CA ALA A 20 -6.84 18.67 -16.67
C ALA A 20 -7.81 19.68 -17.26
N ASP A 21 -8.15 20.73 -16.51
CA ASP A 21 -9.19 21.68 -16.91
C ASP A 21 -8.74 22.68 -17.97
N GLU A 22 -7.45 23.05 -17.95
CA GLU A 22 -6.91 24.11 -18.82
C GLU A 22 -6.36 23.58 -20.15
N PHE A 23 -5.95 22.31 -20.19
CA PHE A 23 -5.36 21.72 -21.39
C PHE A 23 -6.08 20.42 -21.84
N TYR A 24 -6.05 19.37 -21.01
CA TYR A 24 -6.42 18.02 -21.45
C TYR A 24 -7.91 17.88 -21.82
N LEU A 25 -8.80 18.34 -20.94
CA LEU A 25 -10.25 18.24 -21.17
C LEU A 25 -10.73 19.11 -22.31
N PRO A 26 -10.28 20.35 -22.51
CA PRO A 26 -10.54 21.15 -23.71
C PRO A 26 -10.11 20.46 -25.00
N CYS A 27 -8.89 19.91 -25.04
CA CYS A 27 -8.39 19.17 -26.20
C CYS A 27 -9.26 17.94 -26.51
N MET A 28 -9.55 17.13 -25.50
CA MET A 28 -10.37 15.92 -25.64
C MET A 28 -11.78 16.23 -26.16
N ARG A 29 -12.42 17.32 -25.68
CA ARG A 29 -13.76 17.74 -26.14
C ARG A 29 -13.81 18.15 -27.60
N SER A 30 -12.72 18.71 -28.11
CA SER A 30 -12.67 19.28 -29.47
C SER A 30 -12.05 18.35 -30.49
N ALA A 31 -11.29 17.37 -30.06
CA ALA A 31 -10.60 16.44 -30.93
C ALA A 31 -11.53 15.41 -31.57
N THR A 32 -11.14 14.99 -32.78
CA THR A 32 -11.69 13.83 -33.50
C THR A 32 -10.69 12.67 -33.58
N ARG A 33 -9.43 12.94 -33.21
CA ARG A 33 -8.39 11.92 -33.06
C ARG A 33 -7.48 12.27 -31.89
N TYR A 34 -7.11 11.25 -31.14
CA TYR A 34 -6.13 11.34 -30.06
C TYR A 34 -5.12 10.20 -30.18
N ASP A 35 -3.89 10.54 -30.49
CA ASP A 35 -2.77 9.62 -30.61
C ASP A 35 -1.88 9.72 -29.38
N ARG A 36 -1.68 8.61 -28.67
CA ARG A 36 -1.00 8.60 -27.37
C ARG A 36 0.05 7.52 -27.28
N ILE A 37 1.27 7.89 -26.86
CA ILE A 37 2.27 6.97 -26.34
C ILE A 37 2.27 7.12 -24.81
N SER A 38 2.09 6.01 -24.10
CA SER A 38 2.08 5.97 -22.63
C SER A 38 2.95 4.82 -22.15
N GLY A 39 3.69 5.03 -21.09
CA GLY A 39 4.50 3.97 -20.49
C GLY A 39 3.69 2.87 -19.80
N TYR A 40 2.37 3.04 -19.69
CA TYR A 40 1.50 2.12 -18.96
C TYR A 40 0.07 2.13 -19.54
N PHE A 41 -0.58 0.95 -19.51
CA PHE A 41 -1.98 0.78 -19.88
C PHE A 41 -2.88 0.82 -18.66
N GLY A 42 -3.90 1.68 -18.64
CA GLY A 42 -4.79 1.78 -17.49
C GLY A 42 -6.07 2.57 -17.74
N SER A 43 -7.04 2.42 -16.84
CA SER A 43 -8.37 3.00 -16.95
C SER A 43 -8.59 4.21 -16.04
N THR A 44 -7.61 4.53 -15.18
CA THR A 44 -7.78 5.55 -14.12
C THR A 44 -7.98 6.96 -14.65
N ILE A 45 -7.51 7.26 -15.86
CA ILE A 45 -7.72 8.56 -16.51
C ILE A 45 -9.20 8.86 -16.75
N TYR A 46 -9.99 7.83 -17.02
CA TYR A 46 -11.42 7.99 -17.33
C TYR A 46 -12.25 8.42 -16.13
N ILE A 47 -11.68 8.38 -14.91
CA ILE A 47 -12.30 8.93 -13.71
C ILE A 47 -12.41 10.47 -13.81
N ILE A 48 -11.43 11.15 -14.42
CA ILE A 48 -11.44 12.60 -14.59
C ILE A 48 -11.99 13.01 -15.96
N ALA A 49 -11.57 12.29 -17.00
CA ALA A 49 -11.84 12.66 -18.39
C ALA A 49 -13.21 12.27 -18.90
N TRP A 50 -14.06 11.61 -18.12
CA TRP A 50 -15.31 10.99 -18.56
C TRP A 50 -16.28 11.96 -19.28
N ILE A 51 -16.41 13.22 -18.82
CA ILE A 51 -17.26 14.22 -19.48
C ILE A 51 -16.71 14.57 -20.87
N ALA A 52 -15.40 14.82 -20.93
CA ALA A 52 -14.71 15.15 -22.16
C ALA A 52 -14.71 13.97 -23.14
N LEU A 53 -14.57 12.75 -22.63
CA LEU A 53 -14.66 11.52 -23.41
C LEU A 53 -16.03 11.35 -24.05
N LYS A 54 -17.11 11.71 -23.35
CA LYS A 54 -18.48 11.69 -23.91
C LYS A 54 -18.59 12.60 -25.14
N GLU A 55 -18.05 13.80 -25.07
CA GLU A 55 -18.03 14.72 -26.21
C GLU A 55 -17.10 14.23 -27.35
N PHE A 56 -15.92 13.71 -27.01
CA PHE A 56 -14.99 13.10 -27.96
C PHE A 56 -15.64 11.98 -28.77
N VAL A 57 -16.35 11.06 -28.12
CA VAL A 57 -17.05 9.97 -28.81
C VAL A 57 -18.23 10.49 -29.64
N LYS A 58 -19.00 11.47 -29.16
CA LYS A 58 -20.05 12.13 -29.95
C LYS A 58 -19.51 12.79 -31.22
N ASN A 59 -18.29 13.34 -31.16
CA ASN A 59 -17.59 13.90 -32.32
C ASN A 59 -17.01 12.81 -33.25
N LYS A 60 -17.37 11.54 -33.04
CA LYS A 60 -16.80 10.36 -33.75
C LYS A 60 -15.30 10.22 -33.53
N GLY A 61 -14.82 10.61 -32.37
CA GLY A 61 -13.42 10.56 -31.99
C GLY A 61 -12.86 9.14 -31.99
N LYS A 62 -11.63 9.01 -32.44
CA LYS A 62 -10.84 7.77 -32.40
C LYS A 62 -9.56 7.99 -31.62
N MET A 63 -9.24 7.08 -30.74
CA MET A 63 -8.02 7.09 -29.95
C MET A 63 -7.12 5.93 -30.35
N ARG A 64 -5.84 6.22 -30.62
CA ARG A 64 -4.80 5.22 -30.84
C ARG A 64 -3.79 5.29 -29.69
N LEU A 65 -3.62 4.19 -28.99
CA LEU A 65 -2.74 4.09 -27.82
C LEU A 65 -1.61 3.10 -28.08
N ILE A 66 -0.36 3.54 -27.87
CA ILE A 66 0.79 2.65 -27.79
C ILE A 66 1.23 2.62 -26.31
N CYS A 67 1.26 1.44 -25.72
CA CYS A 67 1.68 1.25 -24.32
C CYS A 67 2.74 0.14 -24.20
N SER A 68 3.47 0.15 -23.07
CA SER A 68 4.38 -0.93 -22.74
C SER A 68 3.70 -1.91 -21.77
N PRO A 69 3.79 -3.23 -21.99
CA PRO A 69 3.31 -4.21 -21.05
C PRO A 69 4.27 -4.33 -19.86
N TYR A 70 3.74 -4.76 -18.73
CA TYR A 70 4.58 -5.19 -17.62
C TYR A 70 5.14 -6.59 -17.92
N LEU A 71 6.43 -6.67 -18.22
CA LEU A 71 7.11 -7.93 -18.51
C LEU A 71 8.11 -8.25 -17.38
N SER A 72 8.01 -9.45 -16.81
CA SER A 72 9.04 -10.00 -15.93
C SER A 72 10.32 -10.29 -16.71
N ASP A 73 11.42 -10.54 -16.01
CA ASP A 73 12.70 -10.90 -16.67
C ASP A 73 12.58 -12.22 -17.45
N ASP A 74 11.81 -13.19 -16.94
CA ASP A 74 11.53 -14.44 -17.64
C ASP A 74 10.70 -14.20 -18.93
N ASP A 75 9.73 -13.30 -18.87
CA ASP A 75 8.94 -12.90 -20.05
C ASP A 75 9.83 -12.24 -21.10
N ARG A 76 10.75 -11.37 -20.68
CA ARG A 76 11.71 -10.69 -21.57
C ARG A 76 12.70 -11.68 -22.18
N ALA A 77 13.23 -12.60 -21.38
CA ALA A 77 14.12 -13.67 -21.87
C ALA A 77 13.40 -14.53 -22.91
N ALA A 78 12.16 -14.92 -22.65
CA ALA A 78 11.36 -15.69 -23.59
C ALA A 78 11.10 -14.96 -24.93
N ILE A 79 10.93 -13.63 -24.87
CA ILE A 79 10.79 -12.80 -26.08
C ILE A 79 12.12 -12.66 -26.82
N SER A 80 13.25 -12.50 -26.11
CA SER A 80 14.59 -12.30 -26.72
C SER A 80 15.16 -13.57 -27.35
N GLU A 81 14.77 -14.76 -26.89
CA GLU A 81 15.18 -16.05 -27.45
C GLU A 81 14.60 -16.36 -28.86
N GLY A 82 13.92 -15.39 -29.48
CA GLY A 82 13.61 -15.41 -30.90
C GLY A 82 12.49 -16.34 -31.34
N TYR A 83 11.65 -16.79 -30.44
CA TYR A 83 10.44 -17.54 -30.79
C TYR A 83 9.26 -16.58 -31.05
N GLU A 84 9.07 -16.14 -32.31
CA GLU A 84 7.96 -15.23 -32.67
C GLU A 84 6.60 -15.68 -32.13
N GLY A 85 6.30 -16.98 -32.08
CA GLY A 85 5.05 -17.51 -31.52
C GLY A 85 4.94 -17.42 -29.98
N LYS A 86 6.05 -17.40 -29.25
CA LYS A 86 6.05 -17.28 -27.79
C LYS A 86 5.93 -15.84 -27.32
N ALA A 87 6.44 -14.87 -28.08
CA ALA A 87 6.32 -13.46 -27.73
C ALA A 87 4.86 -13.03 -27.61
N ASP A 88 4.01 -13.45 -28.55
CA ASP A 88 2.57 -13.16 -28.54
C ASP A 88 1.87 -13.78 -27.30
N GLU A 89 2.25 -15.00 -26.91
CA GLU A 89 1.69 -15.67 -25.72
C GLU A 89 2.11 -14.97 -24.42
N VAL A 90 3.36 -14.59 -24.29
CA VAL A 90 3.90 -13.88 -23.12
C VAL A 90 3.25 -12.51 -22.98
N ILE A 91 3.17 -11.74 -24.07
CA ILE A 91 2.50 -10.44 -24.06
C ILE A 91 1.02 -10.60 -23.74
N ALA A 92 0.36 -11.62 -24.30
CA ALA A 92 -1.03 -11.90 -24.02
C ALA A 92 -1.27 -12.23 -22.53
N ALA A 93 -0.42 -13.05 -21.92
CA ALA A 93 -0.50 -13.39 -20.50
C ALA A 93 -0.26 -12.18 -19.60
N SER A 94 0.74 -11.34 -19.91
CA SER A 94 1.02 -10.11 -19.18
C SER A 94 -0.15 -9.12 -19.28
N MET A 95 -0.66 -8.86 -20.46
CA MET A 95 -1.81 -7.96 -20.68
C MET A 95 -3.09 -8.49 -20.03
N GLN A 96 -3.30 -9.80 -20.03
CA GLN A 96 -4.43 -10.40 -19.33
C GLN A 96 -4.34 -10.15 -17.82
N LYS A 97 -3.16 -10.32 -17.23
CA LYS A 97 -2.92 -10.06 -15.80
C LYS A 97 -3.15 -8.59 -15.44
N GLU A 98 -2.71 -7.65 -16.29
CA GLU A 98 -2.98 -6.22 -16.12
C GLU A 98 -4.50 -5.93 -16.17
N ILE A 99 -5.21 -6.49 -17.15
CA ILE A 99 -6.66 -6.35 -17.27
C ILE A 99 -7.37 -6.91 -16.05
N GLU A 100 -7.02 -8.10 -15.59
CA GLU A 100 -7.60 -8.71 -14.38
C GLU A 100 -7.37 -7.82 -13.16
N SER A 101 -6.19 -7.23 -13.04
CA SER A 101 -5.86 -6.25 -12.00
C SER A 101 -6.77 -5.02 -12.06
N MET A 102 -7.03 -4.46 -13.24
CA MET A 102 -7.94 -3.31 -13.42
C MET A 102 -9.37 -3.60 -12.94
N PHE A 103 -9.87 -4.83 -13.16
CA PHE A 103 -11.20 -5.24 -12.71
C PHE A 103 -11.23 -5.75 -11.26
N SER A 104 -10.10 -5.89 -10.62
CA SER A 104 -10.01 -6.35 -9.24
C SER A 104 -10.29 -5.26 -8.21
N SER A 105 -10.23 -3.98 -8.59
CA SER A 105 -10.60 -2.85 -7.76
C SER A 105 -12.04 -2.41 -8.03
N PRO A 106 -12.95 -2.45 -7.05
CA PRO A 106 -14.33 -1.98 -7.23
C PRO A 106 -14.43 -0.50 -7.61
N TYR A 107 -13.43 0.28 -7.29
CA TYR A 107 -13.32 1.69 -7.68
C TYR A 107 -13.01 1.84 -9.17
N LEU A 108 -12.19 0.95 -9.71
CA LEU A 108 -11.78 0.93 -11.11
C LEU A 108 -12.68 0.07 -11.98
N GLU A 109 -13.58 -0.72 -11.40
CA GLU A 109 -14.44 -1.63 -12.15
C GLU A 109 -15.27 -0.90 -13.20
N THR A 110 -15.93 0.21 -12.85
CA THR A 110 -16.75 0.97 -13.79
C THR A 110 -15.92 1.73 -14.83
N PRO A 111 -14.83 2.45 -14.48
CA PRO A 111 -13.89 3.00 -15.46
C PRO A 111 -13.26 1.95 -16.35
N SER A 112 -12.90 0.78 -15.81
CA SER A 112 -12.33 -0.33 -16.58
C SER A 112 -13.33 -0.94 -17.54
N ARG A 113 -14.60 -1.06 -17.16
CA ARG A 113 -15.69 -1.46 -18.06
C ARG A 113 -15.93 -0.44 -19.17
N ALA A 114 -15.87 0.87 -18.86
CA ALA A 114 -15.97 1.91 -19.88
C ALA A 114 -14.84 1.79 -20.89
N LEU A 115 -13.59 1.63 -20.46
CA LEU A 115 -12.45 1.36 -21.34
C LEU A 115 -12.66 0.08 -22.16
N ALA A 116 -13.14 -1.00 -21.55
CA ALA A 116 -13.45 -2.25 -22.23
C ALA A 116 -14.50 -2.08 -23.33
N CYS A 117 -15.56 -1.29 -23.07
CA CYS A 117 -16.57 -0.96 -24.08
C CYS A 117 -15.98 -0.14 -25.24
N LEU A 118 -15.11 0.84 -24.94
CA LEU A 118 -14.46 1.68 -25.96
C LEU A 118 -13.52 0.85 -26.85
N ILE A 119 -12.78 -0.10 -26.28
CA ILE A 119 -11.92 -1.02 -27.04
C ILE A 119 -12.76 -2.01 -27.85
N ALA A 120 -13.83 -2.56 -27.25
CA ALA A 120 -14.74 -3.48 -27.97
C ALA A 120 -15.47 -2.82 -29.12
N SER A 121 -15.70 -1.50 -29.06
CA SER A 121 -16.36 -0.69 -30.10
C SER A 121 -15.36 -0.07 -31.09
N ASP A 122 -14.08 -0.44 -31.01
CA ASP A 122 -12.99 0.11 -31.85
C ASP A 122 -12.90 1.65 -31.81
N ILE A 123 -13.32 2.26 -30.70
CA ILE A 123 -13.14 3.69 -30.42
C ILE A 123 -11.73 3.93 -29.89
N VAL A 124 -11.22 3.00 -29.08
CA VAL A 124 -9.84 2.95 -28.60
C VAL A 124 -9.15 1.75 -29.20
N GLU A 125 -8.12 2.00 -29.99
CA GLU A 125 -7.24 0.98 -30.54
C GLU A 125 -5.93 0.98 -29.75
N VAL A 126 -5.45 -0.21 -29.36
CA VAL A 126 -4.25 -0.35 -28.53
C VAL A 126 -3.21 -1.21 -29.25
N LYS A 127 -1.97 -0.76 -29.21
CA LYS A 127 -0.79 -1.55 -29.61
C LYS A 127 0.21 -1.60 -28.46
N VAL A 128 1.02 -2.65 -28.43
CA VAL A 128 1.97 -2.91 -27.36
C VAL A 128 3.39 -2.75 -27.89
N ALA A 129 4.18 -1.88 -27.28
CA ALA A 129 5.57 -1.63 -27.63
C ALA A 129 6.52 -2.35 -26.67
N VAL A 130 7.43 -3.15 -27.23
CA VAL A 130 8.49 -3.83 -26.49
C VAL A 130 9.83 -3.43 -27.12
N PRO A 131 10.75 -2.82 -26.34
CA PRO A 131 12.08 -2.56 -26.83
C PRO A 131 12.81 -3.89 -27.10
N GLY A 132 13.30 -4.05 -28.31
CA GLY A 132 14.17 -5.15 -28.72
C GLY A 132 15.52 -4.61 -29.11
N ASP A 133 16.61 -5.15 -28.55
CA ASP A 133 17.94 -4.90 -29.08
C ASP A 133 18.36 -6.16 -29.86
N VAL A 134 18.27 -6.08 -31.19
CA VAL A 134 18.59 -7.21 -32.07
C VAL A 134 20.10 -7.50 -32.07
N GLU A 135 20.93 -6.51 -31.68
CA GLU A 135 22.39 -6.63 -31.71
C GLU A 135 23.03 -6.93 -30.34
N ASN A 136 22.31 -6.66 -29.23
CA ASN A 136 22.84 -6.91 -27.90
C ASN A 136 21.73 -7.23 -26.87
N PRO A 137 21.43 -8.53 -26.66
CA PRO A 137 20.33 -8.98 -25.77
C PRO A 137 20.57 -8.64 -24.30
N ASP A 138 21.78 -8.26 -23.89
CA ASP A 138 22.10 -7.88 -22.51
C ASP A 138 21.73 -6.42 -22.19
N ILE A 139 21.42 -5.60 -23.18
CA ILE A 139 21.00 -4.22 -22.97
C ILE A 139 19.52 -4.17 -22.64
N ARG A 140 19.20 -4.03 -21.36
CA ARG A 140 17.84 -3.90 -20.85
C ARG A 140 17.32 -2.46 -21.04
N ARG A 141 16.34 -2.28 -21.92
CA ARG A 141 15.66 -0.98 -22.15
C ARG A 141 14.19 -1.10 -21.83
N LEU A 142 13.60 0.00 -21.30
CA LEU A 142 12.16 0.12 -21.15
C LEU A 142 11.60 1.13 -22.16
N PHE A 143 10.47 0.81 -22.76
CA PHE A 143 9.71 1.76 -23.54
C PHE A 143 8.95 2.69 -22.60
N HIS A 144 9.44 3.91 -22.44
CA HIS A 144 8.94 4.84 -21.42
C HIS A 144 8.69 6.26 -21.98
N ASP A 145 8.51 6.38 -23.28
CA ASP A 145 8.19 7.65 -23.91
C ASP A 145 6.73 8.05 -23.62
N LYS A 146 6.46 9.34 -23.51
CA LYS A 146 5.13 9.86 -23.18
C LYS A 146 4.88 11.10 -24.01
N ILE A 147 4.20 10.90 -25.11
CA ILE A 147 3.75 11.98 -26.01
C ILE A 147 2.27 11.79 -26.31
N GLY A 148 1.57 12.88 -26.57
CA GLY A 148 0.20 12.85 -27.06
C GLY A 148 -0.02 13.91 -28.14
N VAL A 149 -0.88 13.59 -29.11
CA VAL A 149 -1.30 14.52 -30.15
C VAL A 149 -2.82 14.46 -30.30
N PHE A 150 -3.48 15.57 -30.03
CA PHE A 150 -4.90 15.76 -30.33
C PHE A 150 -5.04 16.38 -31.70
N SER A 151 -6.01 15.91 -32.48
CA SER A 151 -6.32 16.47 -33.80
C SER A 151 -7.83 16.72 -33.92
N ASP A 152 -8.23 17.87 -34.45
CA ASP A 152 -9.64 18.19 -34.73
C ASP A 152 -10.06 17.87 -36.15
N ALA A 153 -11.34 18.08 -36.46
CA ALA A 153 -11.92 17.82 -37.81
C ALA A 153 -11.37 18.74 -38.91
N ASN A 154 -10.74 19.85 -38.52
CA ASN A 154 -10.17 20.82 -39.46
C ASN A 154 -8.70 20.57 -39.78
N GLY A 155 -8.09 19.54 -39.14
CA GLY A 155 -6.69 19.21 -39.28
C GLY A 155 -5.75 20.02 -38.40
N ASN A 156 -6.28 20.80 -37.46
CA ASN A 156 -5.47 21.41 -36.41
C ASN A 156 -4.99 20.36 -35.45
N MET A 157 -3.74 20.45 -34.98
CA MET A 157 -3.12 19.52 -34.08
C MET A 157 -2.46 20.24 -32.90
N VAL A 158 -2.55 19.67 -31.72
CA VAL A 158 -1.77 20.09 -30.55
C VAL A 158 -1.04 18.87 -29.97
N GLY A 159 0.29 18.92 -30.03
CA GLY A 159 1.17 17.95 -29.44
C GLY A 159 1.54 18.33 -28.02
N PHE A 160 1.77 17.33 -27.17
CA PHE A 160 2.35 17.56 -25.85
C PHE A 160 3.33 16.45 -25.47
N ARG A 161 4.30 16.80 -24.63
CA ARG A 161 5.31 15.90 -24.12
C ARG A 161 5.57 16.19 -22.65
N GLY A 162 5.72 15.15 -21.84
CA GLY A 162 6.04 15.28 -20.41
C GLY A 162 6.03 13.92 -19.70
N PRO A 163 6.35 13.87 -18.41
CA PRO A 163 6.38 12.63 -17.65
C PRO A 163 5.01 12.00 -17.43
N MET A 164 3.93 12.72 -17.74
CA MET A 164 2.55 12.37 -17.46
C MET A 164 2.12 11.07 -18.15
N ASN A 165 1.75 10.07 -17.36
CA ASN A 165 1.04 8.89 -17.86
C ASN A 165 -0.47 9.14 -17.99
N GLU A 166 -1.13 8.30 -18.75
CA GLU A 166 -2.60 8.28 -18.89
C GLU A 166 -3.24 7.71 -17.62
N THR A 167 -3.15 8.43 -16.52
CA THR A 167 -3.64 8.00 -15.20
C THR A 167 -4.34 9.14 -14.46
N TYR A 168 -5.15 8.79 -13.46
CA TYR A 168 -5.77 9.77 -12.56
C TYR A 168 -4.74 10.75 -11.97
N LYS A 169 -3.61 10.26 -11.47
CA LYS A 169 -2.52 11.10 -10.94
C LYS A 169 -1.84 11.98 -11.98
N GLY A 170 -1.78 11.51 -13.22
CA GLY A 170 -1.25 12.31 -14.32
C GLY A 170 -2.07 13.57 -14.54
N LEU A 171 -3.38 13.53 -14.36
CA LEU A 171 -4.31 14.63 -14.67
C LEU A 171 -4.88 15.34 -13.44
N SER A 172 -5.14 14.65 -12.31
CA SER A 172 -5.81 15.27 -11.16
C SER A 172 -4.99 16.40 -10.55
N SER A 173 -5.68 17.43 -10.06
CA SER A 173 -5.03 18.54 -9.33
C SER A 173 -4.30 18.08 -8.07
N ASP A 174 -4.70 16.94 -7.50
CA ASP A 174 -4.09 16.32 -6.31
C ASP A 174 -3.02 15.27 -6.69
N GLY A 175 -2.74 15.10 -7.99
CA GLY A 175 -1.80 14.09 -8.50
C GLY A 175 -0.34 14.50 -8.39
N ASN A 176 0.52 13.75 -9.10
CA ASN A 176 1.94 14.06 -9.17
C ASN A 176 2.16 15.49 -9.68
N LEU A 177 3.15 16.18 -9.13
CA LEU A 177 3.63 17.41 -9.73
C LEU A 177 4.35 17.06 -11.02
N GLU A 178 3.69 17.27 -12.12
CA GLU A 178 4.20 17.01 -13.46
C GLU A 178 4.09 18.29 -14.28
N SER A 179 4.97 18.47 -15.23
CA SER A 179 4.89 19.54 -16.22
C SER A 179 4.86 18.93 -17.61
N ILE A 180 4.12 19.57 -18.50
CA ILE A 180 4.06 19.20 -19.90
C ILE A 180 4.41 20.41 -20.75
N ASP A 181 5.15 20.18 -21.84
CA ASP A 181 5.33 21.15 -22.91
C ASP A 181 4.24 20.92 -23.96
N VAL A 182 3.69 22.00 -24.53
CA VAL A 182 2.57 21.98 -25.45
C VAL A 182 2.95 22.68 -26.75
N PHE A 183 2.57 22.10 -27.88
CA PHE A 183 3.00 22.51 -29.21
C PHE A 183 1.81 22.56 -30.19
N PRO A 184 1.08 23.70 -30.30
CA PRO A 184 0.03 23.86 -31.30
C PRO A 184 0.63 24.02 -32.70
N ASN A 185 0.10 23.29 -33.72
CA ASN A 185 0.63 23.36 -35.05
C ASN A 185 0.25 24.66 -35.80
N TRP A 186 -0.80 25.34 -35.39
CA TRP A 186 -1.29 26.58 -35.99
C TRP A 186 -0.50 27.82 -35.56
N GLU A 187 0.33 27.77 -34.55
CA GLU A 187 1.18 28.86 -34.15
C GLU A 187 2.44 29.01 -35.04
N GLY A 188 2.68 28.00 -35.88
CA GLY A 188 3.80 28.03 -36.81
C GLY A 188 5.16 27.80 -36.20
N GLY A 189 6.21 27.97 -37.01
CA GLY A 189 7.58 27.95 -36.55
C GLY A 189 8.06 26.64 -35.91
N LYS A 190 8.66 26.73 -34.73
CA LYS A 190 9.22 25.56 -34.04
C LYS A 190 8.15 24.64 -33.45
N ASP A 191 7.04 25.18 -33.01
CA ASP A 191 5.98 24.40 -32.34
C ASP A 191 5.19 23.61 -33.37
N GLN A 192 4.92 24.17 -34.54
CA GLN A 192 4.41 23.40 -35.66
C GLN A 192 5.34 22.24 -36.01
N THR A 193 6.63 22.51 -36.19
CA THR A 193 7.61 21.45 -36.51
C THR A 193 7.68 20.37 -35.45
N ARG A 194 7.59 20.73 -34.17
CA ARG A 194 7.60 19.75 -33.04
C ARG A 194 6.34 18.90 -33.05
N CYS A 195 5.17 19.51 -33.20
CA CYS A 195 3.90 18.81 -33.27
C CYS A 195 3.86 17.81 -34.43
N GLU A 196 4.26 18.25 -35.63
CA GLU A 196 4.32 17.41 -36.83
C GLU A 196 5.31 16.24 -36.64
N ARG A 197 6.46 16.46 -36.06
CA ARG A 197 7.45 15.40 -35.76
C ARG A 197 6.93 14.41 -34.73
N MET A 198 6.18 14.85 -33.73
CA MET A 198 5.53 13.96 -32.76
C MET A 198 4.52 13.06 -33.46
N GLN A 199 3.72 13.64 -34.34
CA GLN A 199 2.75 12.86 -35.13
C GLN A 199 3.46 11.84 -36.05
N GLN A 200 4.51 12.27 -36.76
CA GLN A 200 5.31 11.39 -37.60
C GLN A 200 5.95 10.24 -36.81
N TYR A 201 6.46 10.53 -35.63
CA TYR A 201 7.05 9.51 -34.73
C TYR A 201 5.99 8.52 -34.26
N PHE A 202 4.83 9.02 -33.84
CA PHE A 202 3.73 8.15 -33.47
C PHE A 202 3.30 7.25 -34.63
N ASP A 203 3.09 7.81 -35.82
CA ASP A 203 2.69 7.05 -37.01
C ASP A 203 3.76 6.02 -37.41
N ALA A 204 5.04 6.37 -37.34
CA ALA A 204 6.13 5.44 -37.63
C ALA A 204 6.14 4.25 -36.64
N LEU A 205 5.89 4.47 -35.36
CA LEU A 205 5.71 3.40 -34.36
C LEU A 205 4.46 2.58 -34.67
N TRP A 206 3.34 3.25 -34.91
CA TRP A 206 2.07 2.60 -35.21
C TRP A 206 2.17 1.65 -36.40
N ASP A 207 2.88 2.08 -37.44
CA ASP A 207 3.11 1.32 -38.69
C ASP A 207 4.31 0.37 -38.61
N LYS A 208 4.91 0.17 -37.41
CA LYS A 208 6.04 -0.74 -37.16
C LYS A 208 7.32 -0.39 -37.92
N ASN A 209 7.55 0.90 -38.19
CA ASN A 209 8.67 1.40 -38.98
C ASN A 209 9.83 1.98 -38.15
N VAL A 210 9.92 1.65 -36.87
CA VAL A 210 10.99 2.11 -35.98
C VAL A 210 11.90 0.94 -35.58
N SER A 211 13.18 1.03 -35.91
CA SER A 211 14.17 0.00 -35.54
C SER A 211 14.40 -0.03 -34.02
N GLY A 212 14.59 -1.20 -33.45
CA GLY A 212 14.87 -1.40 -32.03
C GLY A 212 13.62 -1.35 -31.11
N ILE A 213 12.43 -1.23 -31.69
CA ILE A 213 11.15 -1.32 -30.97
C ILE A 213 10.22 -2.26 -31.71
N ALA A 214 9.85 -3.36 -31.09
CA ALA A 214 8.86 -4.29 -31.64
C ALA A 214 7.46 -3.81 -31.21
N ILE A 215 6.57 -3.69 -32.19
CA ILE A 215 5.17 -3.29 -31.98
C ILE A 215 4.28 -4.50 -32.26
N TYR A 216 3.53 -4.89 -31.25
CA TYR A 216 2.56 -5.99 -31.30
C TYR A 216 1.13 -5.45 -31.31
N GLU A 217 0.27 -6.18 -32.01
CA GLU A 217 -1.17 -5.90 -31.93
C GLU A 217 -1.68 -6.24 -30.52
N PHE A 218 -2.73 -5.55 -30.09
CA PHE A 218 -3.35 -5.87 -28.79
C PHE A 218 -3.85 -7.31 -28.80
N PRO A 219 -3.42 -8.17 -27.86
CA PRO A 219 -3.68 -9.61 -27.93
C PRO A 219 -5.16 -9.94 -28.03
N ALA A 220 -5.54 -10.83 -28.96
CA ALA A 220 -6.93 -11.25 -29.15
C ALA A 220 -7.54 -11.88 -27.87
N ALA A 221 -6.73 -12.60 -27.09
CA ALA A 221 -7.14 -13.14 -25.80
C ALA A 221 -7.49 -12.02 -24.81
N ALA A 222 -6.66 -10.97 -24.70
CA ALA A 222 -6.90 -9.81 -23.88
C ALA A 222 -8.14 -9.02 -24.34
N LYS A 223 -8.30 -8.80 -25.64
CA LYS A 223 -9.51 -8.18 -26.24
C LYS A 223 -10.77 -8.98 -25.90
N LYS A 224 -10.69 -10.31 -25.93
CA LYS A 224 -11.81 -11.20 -25.58
C LYS A 224 -12.19 -11.08 -24.09
N VAL A 225 -11.22 -11.01 -23.19
CA VAL A 225 -11.46 -10.78 -21.77
C VAL A 225 -12.14 -9.43 -21.54
N LEU A 226 -11.62 -8.35 -22.13
CA LEU A 226 -12.24 -7.02 -22.07
C LEU A 226 -13.68 -7.04 -22.61
N SER A 227 -13.91 -7.63 -23.78
CA SER A 227 -15.24 -7.72 -24.36
C SER A 227 -16.23 -8.47 -23.46
N SER A 228 -15.79 -9.55 -22.80
CA SER A 228 -16.60 -10.27 -21.82
C SER A 228 -16.94 -9.43 -20.59
N LYS A 229 -16.01 -8.59 -20.13
CA LYS A 229 -16.17 -7.68 -18.99
C LYS A 229 -17.06 -6.48 -19.34
N ALA A 230 -17.14 -6.07 -20.60
CA ALA A 230 -18.06 -5.03 -21.07
C ALA A 230 -19.54 -5.44 -20.89
N GLN A 231 -19.85 -6.75 -20.85
CA GLN A 231 -21.18 -7.31 -20.54
C GLN A 231 -22.32 -6.80 -21.44
N GLY A 232 -22.02 -6.33 -22.67
CA GLY A 232 -23.01 -5.80 -23.60
C GLY A 232 -23.64 -4.48 -23.16
N ARG A 233 -23.10 -3.80 -22.15
CA ARG A 233 -23.57 -2.47 -21.72
C ARG A 233 -23.07 -1.38 -22.64
N HIS A 234 -23.85 -0.32 -22.75
CA HIS A 234 -23.43 0.88 -23.50
C HIS A 234 -22.49 1.74 -22.64
N TRP A 235 -21.44 2.30 -23.24
CA TRP A 235 -20.45 3.12 -22.54
C TRP A 235 -21.06 4.37 -21.90
N GLU A 236 -22.15 4.93 -22.46
CA GLU A 236 -22.88 6.07 -21.89
C GLU A 236 -23.44 5.77 -20.50
N GLU A 237 -24.01 4.59 -20.32
CA GLU A 237 -24.56 4.16 -19.03
C GLU A 237 -23.45 4.03 -17.97
N LEU A 238 -22.29 3.56 -18.38
CA LEU A 238 -21.13 3.42 -17.48
C LEU A 238 -20.57 4.78 -17.10
N VAL A 239 -20.57 5.74 -17.99
CA VAL A 239 -20.17 7.13 -17.72
C VAL A 239 -21.14 7.77 -16.70
N ASP A 240 -22.43 7.57 -16.85
CA ASP A 240 -23.43 8.08 -15.90
C ASP A 240 -23.27 7.40 -14.53
N GLU A 241 -22.98 6.10 -14.49
CA GLU A 241 -22.67 5.36 -13.25
C GLU A 241 -21.41 5.87 -12.54
N ILE A 242 -20.33 6.19 -13.27
CA ILE A 242 -19.11 6.81 -12.72
C ILE A 242 -19.48 8.12 -12.01
N THR A 243 -20.30 8.96 -12.66
CA THR A 243 -20.75 10.23 -12.08
C THR A 243 -21.50 10.02 -10.75
N VAL A 244 -22.43 9.09 -10.76
CA VAL A 244 -23.24 8.77 -9.56
C VAL A 244 -22.34 8.24 -8.45
N LYS A 245 -21.39 7.34 -8.74
CA LYS A 245 -20.46 6.78 -7.75
C LYS A 245 -19.54 7.83 -7.14
N LEU A 246 -18.99 8.74 -7.95
CA LEU A 246 -18.17 9.84 -7.46
C LEU A 246 -18.99 10.77 -6.55
N THR A 247 -20.21 11.13 -6.97
CA THR A 247 -21.12 11.98 -6.17
C THR A 247 -21.58 11.27 -4.88
N GLN A 248 -21.73 9.94 -4.89
CA GLN A 248 -22.10 9.16 -3.70
C GLN A 248 -20.93 8.96 -2.74
N ALA A 249 -19.69 8.88 -3.23
CA ALA A 249 -18.51 8.82 -2.38
C ALA A 249 -18.38 10.06 -1.48
N ASP A 250 -18.75 11.24 -1.99
CA ASP A 250 -18.80 12.49 -1.20
C ASP A 250 -19.90 12.48 -0.14
N ARG A 251 -20.89 11.57 -0.24
CA ARG A 251 -22.01 11.45 0.71
C ARG A 251 -21.83 10.30 1.70
N TRP A 252 -20.72 9.55 1.63
CA TRP A 252 -20.50 8.45 2.57
C TRP A 252 -20.38 8.97 4.00
N LYS A 253 -21.37 8.65 4.83
CA LYS A 253 -21.34 8.91 6.27
C LYS A 253 -21.24 7.57 6.98
N PRO A 254 -20.24 7.38 7.85
CA PRO A 254 -20.21 6.19 8.68
C PRO A 254 -21.44 6.18 9.58
N ASP A 255 -22.12 5.04 9.62
CA ASP A 255 -23.21 4.86 10.60
C ASP A 255 -22.61 4.88 12.00
N LYS A 256 -22.78 6.00 12.70
CA LYS A 256 -22.26 6.25 14.04
C LYS A 256 -23.23 5.81 15.15
N SER A 257 -24.38 5.22 14.79
CA SER A 257 -25.34 4.75 15.79
C SER A 257 -24.74 3.59 16.60
N PRO A 258 -24.73 3.65 17.93
CA PRO A 258 -24.25 2.54 18.77
C PRO A 258 -25.06 1.27 18.47
N GLY A 259 -24.38 0.15 18.20
CA GLY A 259 -25.01 -1.15 17.95
C GLY A 259 -25.57 -1.37 16.55
N SER A 260 -25.47 -0.42 15.62
CA SER A 260 -25.98 -0.54 14.25
C SER A 260 -25.07 -1.32 13.29
N LYS A 261 -23.80 -1.53 13.65
CA LYS A 261 -22.84 -2.24 12.80
C LYS A 261 -23.26 -3.70 12.62
N LYS A 262 -23.45 -4.09 11.36
CA LYS A 262 -23.66 -5.50 10.98
C LYS A 262 -22.34 -6.14 10.51
N PRO A 263 -22.08 -7.40 10.86
CA PRO A 263 -20.89 -8.08 10.36
C PRO A 263 -20.97 -8.26 8.83
N ARG A 264 -19.83 -8.06 8.18
CA ARG A 264 -19.68 -8.25 6.74
C ARG A 264 -19.57 -9.72 6.39
N GLU A 265 -19.70 -10.06 5.13
CA GLU A 265 -19.69 -11.47 4.64
C GLU A 265 -18.42 -12.23 5.08
N HIS A 266 -17.23 -11.66 4.89
CA HIS A 266 -15.97 -12.29 5.33
C HIS A 266 -15.92 -12.50 6.84
N GLN A 267 -16.51 -11.62 7.64
CA GLN A 267 -16.57 -11.72 9.08
C GLN A 267 -17.53 -12.83 9.54
N LEU A 268 -18.69 -12.92 8.90
CA LEU A 268 -19.65 -13.99 9.13
C LEU A 268 -19.07 -15.35 8.77
N SER A 269 -18.44 -15.46 7.60
CA SER A 269 -17.78 -16.68 7.14
C SER A 269 -16.67 -17.13 8.10
N ALA A 270 -15.85 -16.18 8.56
CA ALA A 270 -14.80 -16.46 9.54
C ALA A 270 -15.34 -16.97 10.87
N LEU A 271 -16.41 -16.36 11.40
CA LEU A 271 -17.08 -16.81 12.63
C LEU A 271 -17.68 -18.21 12.47
N GLN A 272 -18.35 -18.50 11.36
CA GLN A 272 -18.92 -19.82 11.07
C GLN A 272 -17.83 -20.90 11.00
N ASN A 273 -16.71 -20.60 10.35
CA ASN A 273 -15.60 -21.54 10.25
C ASN A 273 -14.88 -21.72 11.59
N TRP A 274 -14.76 -20.67 12.39
CA TRP A 274 -14.24 -20.75 13.75
C TRP A 274 -15.13 -21.64 14.65
N GLU A 275 -16.44 -21.52 14.55
CA GLU A 275 -17.38 -22.42 15.26
C GLU A 275 -17.22 -23.87 14.82
N LYS A 276 -17.15 -24.13 13.50
CA LYS A 276 -16.91 -25.48 12.94
C LYS A 276 -15.57 -26.07 13.39
N ASN A 277 -14.58 -25.22 13.65
CA ASN A 277 -13.26 -25.63 14.17
C ASN A 277 -13.24 -25.75 15.71
N GLY A 278 -14.39 -26.01 16.34
CA GLY A 278 -14.50 -26.16 17.77
C GLY A 278 -14.26 -24.88 18.57
N ARG A 279 -14.55 -23.74 17.96
CA ARG A 279 -14.35 -22.40 18.54
C ARG A 279 -12.86 -22.11 18.87
N ARG A 280 -11.95 -22.62 18.05
CA ARG A 280 -10.50 -22.39 18.14
C ARG A 280 -9.96 -21.92 16.80
N GLY A 281 -9.16 -20.88 16.79
CA GLY A 281 -8.53 -20.41 15.57
C GLY A 281 -8.03 -18.98 15.62
N ILE A 282 -7.32 -18.61 14.56
CA ILE A 282 -6.74 -17.28 14.36
C ILE A 282 -7.39 -16.65 13.13
N LEU A 283 -7.89 -15.43 13.27
CA LEU A 283 -8.34 -14.62 12.13
C LEU A 283 -7.15 -13.88 11.53
N GLU A 284 -6.72 -14.32 10.37
CA GLU A 284 -5.70 -13.65 9.58
C GLU A 284 -6.37 -12.65 8.64
N HIS A 285 -6.66 -11.47 9.17
CA HIS A 285 -7.34 -10.41 8.45
C HIS A 285 -6.51 -9.13 8.45
N ALA A 286 -6.50 -8.40 7.34
CA ALA A 286 -5.78 -7.14 7.18
C ALA A 286 -6.10 -6.12 8.28
N THR A 287 -5.14 -5.27 8.62
CA THR A 287 -5.36 -4.17 9.56
C THR A 287 -6.44 -3.23 8.98
N GLY A 288 -7.39 -2.82 9.83
CA GLY A 288 -8.52 -1.99 9.41
C GLY A 288 -9.71 -2.76 8.80
N SER A 289 -9.61 -4.08 8.59
CA SER A 289 -10.70 -4.92 8.07
C SER A 289 -11.86 -5.13 9.05
N GLY A 290 -11.67 -4.76 10.33
CA GLY A 290 -12.67 -4.93 11.39
C GLY A 290 -12.50 -6.22 12.21
N LYS A 291 -11.28 -6.75 12.36
CA LYS A 291 -10.95 -7.90 13.23
C LYS A 291 -11.54 -7.77 14.64
N THR A 292 -11.35 -6.62 15.26
CA THR A 292 -11.86 -6.32 16.60
C THR A 292 -13.38 -6.46 16.64
N PHE A 293 -14.09 -5.96 15.65
CA PHE A 293 -15.55 -6.11 15.57
C PHE A 293 -15.99 -7.57 15.36
N THR A 294 -15.24 -8.34 14.57
CA THR A 294 -15.49 -9.79 14.41
C THR A 294 -15.34 -10.52 15.75
N ALA A 295 -14.29 -10.19 16.51
CA ALA A 295 -14.08 -10.74 17.84
C ALA A 295 -15.19 -10.34 18.81
N MET A 296 -15.73 -9.13 18.73
CA MET A 296 -16.85 -8.69 19.56
C MET A 296 -18.12 -9.48 19.28
N CYS A 297 -18.36 -9.90 18.04
CA CYS A 297 -19.47 -10.81 17.72
C CYS A 297 -19.28 -12.16 18.41
N ALA A 298 -18.07 -12.73 18.41
CA ALA A 298 -17.77 -13.99 19.13
C ALA A 298 -17.86 -13.83 20.65
N ILE A 299 -17.39 -12.70 21.18
CA ILE A 299 -17.49 -12.37 22.62
C ILE A 299 -18.95 -12.24 23.05
N ARG A 300 -19.78 -11.59 22.25
CA ARG A 300 -21.20 -11.45 22.51
C ARG A 300 -21.88 -12.82 22.62
N ASP A 301 -21.63 -13.70 21.65
CA ASP A 301 -22.15 -15.08 21.67
C ASP A 301 -21.72 -15.86 22.93
N ALA A 302 -20.44 -15.75 23.32
CA ALA A 302 -19.94 -16.37 24.54
C ALA A 302 -20.62 -15.81 25.81
N LEU A 303 -20.77 -14.49 25.89
CA LEU A 303 -21.48 -13.85 27.02
C LEU A 303 -22.95 -14.25 27.09
N GLU A 304 -23.65 -14.38 25.95
CA GLU A 304 -25.02 -14.87 25.90
C GLU A 304 -25.13 -16.31 26.43
N LYS A 305 -24.10 -17.13 26.22
CA LYS A 305 -23.97 -18.50 26.77
C LYS A 305 -23.49 -18.52 28.24
N ASN A 306 -23.34 -17.36 28.89
CA ASN A 306 -22.78 -17.19 30.25
C ASN A 306 -21.32 -17.67 30.41
N GLU A 307 -20.56 -17.61 29.34
CA GLU A 307 -19.12 -17.89 29.36
C GLU A 307 -18.37 -16.58 29.70
N PRO A 308 -17.56 -16.54 30.75
CA PRO A 308 -16.68 -15.39 31.01
C PRO A 308 -15.58 -15.29 29.94
N VAL A 309 -15.14 -14.08 29.67
CA VAL A 309 -14.20 -13.80 28.58
C VAL A 309 -12.95 -13.08 29.10
N ILE A 310 -11.78 -13.55 28.67
CA ILE A 310 -10.50 -12.85 28.82
C ILE A 310 -10.09 -12.30 27.46
N VAL A 311 -9.82 -10.99 27.39
CA VAL A 311 -9.25 -10.32 26.22
C VAL A 311 -7.82 -9.91 26.53
N LEU A 312 -6.86 -10.39 25.75
CA LEU A 312 -5.43 -10.07 25.88
C LEU A 312 -5.02 -9.04 24.82
N VAL A 313 -4.36 -7.99 25.26
CA VAL A 313 -3.91 -6.90 24.41
C VAL A 313 -2.43 -6.58 24.63
N PRO A 314 -1.70 -6.11 23.62
CA PRO A 314 -0.26 -5.85 23.75
C PRO A 314 0.09 -4.61 24.57
N SER A 315 -0.78 -3.61 24.66
CA SER A 315 -0.45 -2.32 25.28
C SER A 315 -1.57 -1.77 26.19
N THR A 316 -1.22 -0.80 27.04
CA THR A 316 -2.16 -0.11 27.92
C THR A 316 -3.19 0.74 27.13
N ASP A 317 -2.79 1.32 26.02
CA ASP A 317 -3.68 2.13 25.19
C ASP A 317 -4.75 1.25 24.54
N LEU A 318 -4.35 0.08 24.03
CA LEU A 318 -5.29 -0.92 23.53
C LEU A 318 -6.21 -1.49 24.61
N LEU A 319 -5.73 -1.61 25.85
CA LEU A 319 -6.57 -2.04 26.97
C LEU A 319 -7.76 -1.08 27.20
N ARG A 320 -7.50 0.23 27.15
CA ARG A 320 -8.54 1.27 27.26
C ARG A 320 -9.45 1.29 26.05
N GLN A 321 -8.88 1.16 24.84
CA GLN A 321 -9.62 1.11 23.59
C GLN A 321 -10.58 -0.08 23.54
N TRP A 322 -10.10 -1.29 23.86
CA TRP A 322 -10.93 -2.50 23.88
C TRP A 322 -12.10 -2.37 24.85
N LYS A 323 -11.87 -1.83 26.07
CA LYS A 323 -12.97 -1.54 27.01
C LYS A 323 -14.02 -0.62 26.37
N LYS A 324 -13.57 0.50 25.77
CA LYS A 324 -14.47 1.47 25.11
C LYS A 324 -15.24 0.82 23.98
N GLU A 325 -14.57 0.09 23.10
CA GLU A 325 -15.23 -0.56 21.98
C GLU A 325 -16.21 -1.66 22.39
N LEU A 326 -15.89 -2.48 23.39
CA LEU A 326 -16.80 -3.47 23.96
C LEU A 326 -18.06 -2.81 24.50
N SER A 327 -17.92 -1.74 25.31
CA SER A 327 -19.06 -1.02 25.87
C SER A 327 -19.93 -0.31 24.82
N THR A 328 -19.35 0.07 23.68
CA THR A 328 -20.05 0.77 22.61
C THR A 328 -20.74 -0.19 21.64
N ASN A 329 -20.10 -1.29 21.28
CA ASN A 329 -20.58 -2.18 20.23
C ASN A 329 -21.39 -3.38 20.74
N ILE A 330 -21.23 -3.81 22.01
CA ILE A 330 -22.06 -4.85 22.61
C ILE A 330 -23.16 -4.18 23.44
N THR A 331 -24.28 -3.92 22.81
CA THR A 331 -25.45 -3.31 23.45
C THR A 331 -26.49 -4.37 23.85
N GLY A 332 -27.31 -4.08 24.86
CA GLY A 332 -28.36 -4.97 25.33
C GLY A 332 -27.92 -6.05 26.30
N LEU A 333 -26.65 -6.08 26.69
CA LEU A 333 -26.12 -6.92 27.76
C LEU A 333 -25.53 -6.02 28.87
N ASP A 334 -25.83 -6.34 30.12
CA ASP A 334 -25.19 -5.70 31.29
C ASP A 334 -23.84 -6.39 31.55
N ILE A 335 -22.75 -5.73 31.15
CA ILE A 335 -21.39 -6.32 31.16
C ILE A 335 -20.54 -5.63 32.23
N ASP A 336 -20.02 -6.40 33.13
CA ASP A 336 -18.98 -5.98 34.08
C ASP A 336 -17.58 -6.10 33.46
N TYR A 337 -16.73 -5.09 33.63
CA TYR A 337 -15.35 -5.08 33.08
C TYR A 337 -14.31 -5.03 34.20
N LEU A 338 -13.31 -5.95 34.16
CA LEU A 338 -12.13 -5.92 35.02
C LEU A 338 -10.88 -5.66 34.19
N LEU A 339 -10.21 -4.55 34.42
CA LEU A 339 -8.95 -4.20 33.75
C LEU A 339 -7.76 -4.73 34.57
N CYS A 340 -6.81 -5.40 33.87
CA CYS A 340 -5.62 -5.99 34.49
C CYS A 340 -4.37 -5.47 33.76
N GLY A 341 -3.55 -4.70 34.49
CA GLY A 341 -2.36 -4.02 33.96
C GLY A 341 -2.59 -2.54 33.65
N GLY A 342 -1.56 -1.86 33.13
CA GLY A 342 -1.64 -0.43 32.81
C GLY A 342 -1.96 0.46 34.03
N GLY A 343 -1.44 0.13 35.20
CA GLY A 343 -1.74 0.86 36.43
C GLY A 343 -2.98 0.38 37.22
N ASN A 344 -3.83 -0.48 36.60
CA ASN A 344 -4.99 -1.04 37.28
C ASN A 344 -4.54 -2.18 38.23
N LEU A 345 -4.74 -2.02 39.51
CA LEU A 345 -4.29 -2.98 40.55
C LEU A 345 -5.44 -3.77 41.20
N LEU A 346 -6.70 -3.41 40.89
CA LEU A 346 -7.89 -4.02 41.52
C LEU A 346 -7.92 -5.55 41.38
N TRP A 347 -7.49 -6.07 40.22
CA TRP A 347 -7.46 -7.50 39.93
C TRP A 347 -6.54 -8.32 40.86
N LYS A 348 -5.60 -7.65 41.55
CA LYS A 348 -4.67 -8.29 42.51
C LYS A 348 -5.33 -8.62 43.86
N ARG A 349 -6.57 -8.18 44.10
CA ARG A 349 -7.30 -8.55 45.30
C ARG A 349 -7.49 -10.07 45.36
N PRO A 350 -7.19 -10.73 46.48
CA PRO A 350 -7.32 -12.18 46.59
C PRO A 350 -8.72 -12.68 46.19
N GLY A 351 -8.75 -13.70 45.35
CA GLY A 351 -9.99 -14.32 44.90
C GLY A 351 -10.81 -13.54 43.85
N LEU A 352 -10.52 -12.26 43.59
CA LEU A 352 -11.33 -11.46 42.71
C LEU A 352 -11.25 -11.97 41.24
N LEU A 353 -10.05 -12.19 40.70
CA LEU A 353 -9.86 -12.67 39.34
C LEU A 353 -10.42 -14.08 39.17
N ASN A 354 -10.30 -14.94 40.17
CA ASN A 354 -10.93 -16.26 40.19
C ASN A 354 -12.46 -16.13 40.10
N LEU A 355 -13.08 -15.29 40.94
CA LEU A 355 -14.51 -15.05 40.89
C LEU A 355 -14.97 -14.52 39.51
N TRP A 356 -14.16 -13.70 38.82
CA TRP A 356 -14.49 -13.11 37.54
C TRP A 356 -14.41 -14.11 36.38
N THR A 357 -13.70 -15.19 36.55
CA THR A 357 -13.47 -16.21 35.54
C THR A 357 -14.20 -17.54 35.84
N GLN A 358 -14.96 -17.62 36.97
CA GLN A 358 -15.78 -18.79 37.29
C GLN A 358 -17.02 -18.95 36.41
N PRO A 359 -17.44 -20.19 36.11
CA PRO A 359 -18.68 -20.47 35.41
C PRO A 359 -19.93 -20.20 36.30
N GLY A 360 -21.11 -20.18 35.69
CA GLY A 360 -22.39 -20.28 36.38
C GLY A 360 -22.90 -19.00 37.04
N THR A 361 -22.36 -17.84 36.71
CA THR A 361 -22.90 -16.57 37.20
C THR A 361 -23.82 -15.97 36.17
N ASN A 362 -24.97 -15.41 36.60
CA ASN A 362 -25.86 -14.68 35.68
C ASN A 362 -25.27 -13.32 35.21
N LYS A 363 -24.10 -12.92 35.74
CA LYS A 363 -23.40 -11.71 35.37
C LYS A 363 -22.49 -11.93 34.18
N LYS A 364 -22.60 -11.07 33.17
CA LYS A 364 -21.73 -11.08 32.01
C LYS A 364 -20.41 -10.40 32.36
N ARG A 365 -19.29 -11.14 32.32
CA ARG A 365 -18.00 -10.65 32.82
C ARG A 365 -16.92 -10.71 31.74
N VAL A 366 -16.22 -9.61 31.56
CA VAL A 366 -15.08 -9.49 30.64
C VAL A 366 -13.86 -8.99 31.42
N VAL A 367 -12.79 -9.76 31.38
CA VAL A 367 -11.46 -9.37 31.87
C VAL A 367 -10.66 -8.88 30.67
N VAL A 368 -10.17 -7.64 30.72
CA VAL A 368 -9.24 -7.13 29.70
C VAL A 368 -7.86 -6.99 30.33
N ALA A 369 -6.86 -7.67 29.81
CA ALA A 369 -5.52 -7.71 30.39
C ALA A 369 -4.43 -7.38 29.37
N THR A 370 -3.37 -6.69 29.80
CA THR A 370 -2.17 -6.62 28.98
C THR A 370 -1.47 -7.97 28.94
N MET A 371 -0.88 -8.35 27.81
CA MET A 371 -0.18 -9.63 27.63
C MET A 371 0.91 -9.85 28.69
N ASP A 372 1.65 -8.79 29.06
CA ASP A 372 2.69 -8.88 30.08
C ASP A 372 2.10 -9.16 31.46
N THR A 373 0.95 -8.60 31.80
CA THR A 373 0.23 -8.90 33.04
C THR A 373 -0.30 -10.32 33.03
N ALA A 374 -0.89 -10.75 31.90
CA ALA A 374 -1.43 -12.09 31.73
C ALA A 374 -0.36 -13.18 31.84
N ALA A 375 0.86 -12.91 31.40
CA ALA A 375 2.00 -13.83 31.50
C ALA A 375 2.62 -13.90 32.89
N SER A 376 2.14 -13.09 33.88
CA SER A 376 2.65 -13.15 35.23
C SER A 376 2.10 -14.36 36.00
N ASP A 377 2.95 -14.98 36.83
CA ASP A 377 2.56 -16.15 37.65
C ASP A 377 1.36 -15.84 38.56
N GLN A 378 1.27 -14.59 39.07
CA GLN A 378 0.15 -14.15 39.89
C GLN A 378 -1.18 -14.21 39.10
N PHE A 379 -1.19 -13.74 37.86
CA PHE A 379 -2.38 -13.74 37.01
C PHE A 379 -2.78 -15.19 36.66
N LEU A 380 -1.83 -16.00 36.17
CA LEU A 380 -2.07 -17.37 35.76
C LEU A 380 -2.65 -18.23 36.88
N ARG A 381 -2.13 -18.10 38.13
CA ARG A 381 -2.61 -18.85 39.29
C ARG A 381 -3.98 -18.38 39.79
N SER A 382 -4.41 -17.18 39.43
CA SER A 382 -5.66 -16.60 39.93
C SER A 382 -6.87 -16.85 39.00
N ILE A 383 -6.68 -17.47 37.83
CA ILE A 383 -7.72 -17.74 36.87
C ILE A 383 -8.46 -19.05 37.22
N ALA A 384 -9.80 -19.02 37.18
CA ALA A 384 -10.60 -20.23 37.18
C ALA A 384 -10.61 -20.82 35.74
N GLN A 385 -9.69 -21.75 35.50
CA GLN A 385 -9.45 -22.35 34.19
C GLN A 385 -10.52 -23.38 33.84
N GLY A 386 -10.80 -23.60 32.55
CA GLY A 386 -11.73 -24.62 32.07
C GLY A 386 -12.35 -24.30 30.72
N ASP A 387 -13.13 -25.25 30.21
CA ASP A 387 -13.79 -25.12 28.90
C ASP A 387 -14.87 -24.03 28.85
N HIS A 388 -15.31 -23.52 29.99
CA HIS A 388 -16.27 -22.45 30.15
C HIS A 388 -15.66 -21.05 29.91
N LEU A 389 -14.34 -20.94 29.84
CA LEU A 389 -13.63 -19.67 29.76
C LEU A 389 -13.19 -19.41 28.31
N MET A 390 -13.61 -18.32 27.74
CA MET A 390 -13.16 -17.89 26.41
C MET A 390 -11.92 -16.99 26.53
N LEU A 391 -10.95 -17.21 25.65
CA LEU A 391 -9.76 -16.37 25.52
C LEU A 391 -9.70 -15.75 24.12
N VAL A 392 -9.60 -14.42 24.08
CA VAL A 392 -9.36 -13.64 22.87
C VAL A 392 -8.01 -12.95 22.97
N ALA A 393 -7.18 -13.02 21.95
CA ALA A 393 -5.89 -12.34 21.90
C ALA A 393 -5.79 -11.43 20.67
N ASP A 394 -5.67 -10.14 20.92
CA ASP A 394 -5.38 -9.17 19.85
C ASP A 394 -3.88 -9.15 19.58
N GLU A 395 -3.47 -8.98 18.29
CA GLU A 395 -2.08 -9.12 17.86
C GLU A 395 -1.41 -10.39 18.42
N VAL A 396 -2.09 -11.52 18.21
CA VAL A 396 -1.76 -12.83 18.82
C VAL A 396 -0.31 -13.27 18.60
N HIS A 397 0.33 -12.83 17.52
CA HIS A 397 1.73 -13.11 17.23
C HIS A 397 2.68 -12.66 18.36
N ARG A 398 2.29 -11.65 19.16
CA ARG A 398 3.10 -11.17 20.30
C ARG A 398 3.14 -12.14 21.46
N LEU A 399 2.19 -13.05 21.57
CA LEU A 399 2.20 -14.11 22.60
C LEU A 399 3.29 -15.16 22.34
N GLY A 400 3.82 -15.28 21.12
CA GLY A 400 4.88 -16.23 20.80
C GLY A 400 6.25 -15.92 21.43
N SER A 401 6.46 -14.75 22.02
CA SER A 401 7.73 -14.44 22.68
C SER A 401 7.94 -15.31 23.94
N PRO A 402 9.20 -15.67 24.30
CA PRO A 402 9.49 -16.62 25.40
C PRO A 402 8.81 -16.27 26.73
N LYS A 403 8.74 -14.98 27.07
CA LYS A 403 8.10 -14.51 28.31
C LYS A 403 6.58 -14.66 28.27
N ARG A 404 5.95 -14.34 27.13
CA ARG A 404 4.48 -14.31 26.99
C ARG A 404 3.89 -15.67 26.67
N ARG A 405 4.69 -16.62 26.15
CA ARG A 405 4.25 -18.02 25.94
C ARG A 405 3.69 -18.70 27.19
N LYS A 406 4.01 -18.23 28.39
CA LYS A 406 3.41 -18.71 29.64
C LYS A 406 1.88 -18.64 29.66
N VAL A 407 1.28 -17.76 28.85
CA VAL A 407 -0.17 -17.69 28.68
C VAL A 407 -0.75 -18.99 28.10
N PHE A 408 0.04 -19.73 27.32
CA PHE A 408 -0.39 -20.99 26.72
C PHE A 408 -0.53 -22.14 27.73
N ASP A 409 -0.08 -21.94 28.97
CA ASP A 409 -0.32 -22.87 30.09
C ASP A 409 -1.78 -22.79 30.58
N LEU A 410 -2.54 -21.74 30.21
CA LEU A 410 -3.94 -21.60 30.59
C LEU A 410 -4.83 -22.59 29.82
N TRP A 411 -5.57 -23.39 30.57
CA TRP A 411 -6.64 -24.19 29.99
C TRP A 411 -7.90 -23.33 29.80
N THR A 412 -8.27 -23.13 28.55
CA THR A 412 -9.47 -22.38 28.14
C THR A 412 -10.18 -23.15 27.03
N GLY A 413 -11.50 -23.05 26.94
CA GLY A 413 -12.30 -23.68 25.89
C GLY A 413 -12.19 -22.95 24.57
N PRO A 414 -13.03 -21.93 24.31
CA PRO A 414 -12.96 -21.16 23.08
C PRO A 414 -11.71 -20.26 23.05
N ARG A 415 -11.04 -20.23 21.90
CA ARG A 415 -9.82 -19.44 21.69
C ARG A 415 -9.87 -18.72 20.37
N LEU A 416 -9.71 -17.41 20.39
CA LEU A 416 -9.74 -16.58 19.19
C LEU A 416 -8.52 -15.67 19.14
N GLY A 417 -7.61 -15.94 18.21
CA GLY A 417 -6.48 -15.08 17.90
C GLY A 417 -6.81 -14.07 16.79
N LEU A 418 -6.33 -12.84 16.89
CA LEU A 418 -6.46 -11.82 15.87
C LEU A 418 -5.08 -11.37 15.43
N SER A 419 -4.79 -11.41 14.15
CA SER A 419 -3.57 -10.84 13.57
C SER A 419 -3.74 -10.56 12.07
N ALA A 420 -3.03 -9.59 11.56
CA ALA A 420 -2.86 -9.44 10.11
C ALA A 420 -1.73 -10.34 9.58
N THR A 421 -0.81 -10.75 10.47
CA THR A 421 0.36 -11.57 10.15
C THR A 421 0.65 -12.47 11.36
N PRO A 422 0.02 -13.64 11.46
CA PRO A 422 0.18 -14.53 12.62
C PRO A 422 1.55 -15.21 12.69
N ILE A 423 2.23 -15.36 11.54
CA ILE A 423 3.56 -15.98 11.44
C ILE A 423 4.61 -15.03 12.02
N ARG A 424 5.47 -15.53 12.91
CA ARG A 424 6.62 -14.80 13.47
C ARG A 424 7.85 -15.08 12.59
N TYR A 425 8.31 -14.06 11.89
CA TYR A 425 9.52 -14.16 11.09
C TYR A 425 10.72 -14.33 12.02
N GLY A 426 11.62 -15.28 11.72
CA GLY A 426 12.79 -15.57 12.56
C GLY A 426 12.51 -16.34 13.86
N ASP A 427 11.22 -16.60 14.21
CA ASP A 427 10.83 -17.37 15.41
C ASP A 427 9.84 -18.49 15.05
N PRO A 428 10.31 -19.60 14.46
CA PRO A 428 9.46 -20.74 14.11
C PRO A 428 8.80 -21.39 15.34
N GLU A 429 9.54 -21.46 16.47
CA GLU A 429 9.01 -22.03 17.73
C GLU A 429 7.85 -21.20 18.29
N GLY A 430 7.99 -19.86 18.28
CA GLY A 430 6.93 -18.97 18.72
C GLY A 430 5.72 -19.05 17.80
N THR A 431 5.94 -19.22 16.49
CA THR A 431 4.88 -19.44 15.52
C THR A 431 4.14 -20.76 15.78
N SER A 432 4.87 -21.87 15.92
CA SER A 432 4.29 -23.18 16.22
C SER A 432 3.46 -23.14 17.50
N ALA A 433 4.02 -22.59 18.60
CA ALA A 433 3.32 -22.49 19.88
C ALA A 433 1.98 -21.72 19.78
N ILE A 434 1.93 -20.65 18.98
CA ILE A 434 0.69 -19.90 18.73
C ILE A 434 -0.31 -20.78 17.94
N MET A 435 0.14 -21.41 16.86
CA MET A 435 -0.71 -22.23 16.01
C MET A 435 -1.28 -23.43 16.78
N ASP A 436 -0.46 -24.10 17.60
CA ASP A 436 -0.86 -25.25 18.41
C ASP A 436 -1.89 -24.84 19.48
N TYR A 437 -1.69 -23.70 20.14
CA TYR A 437 -2.60 -23.25 21.19
C TYR A 437 -3.94 -22.77 20.63
N PHE A 438 -3.95 -21.99 19.55
CA PHE A 438 -5.18 -21.44 18.97
C PHE A 438 -5.86 -22.36 17.96
N GLY A 439 -5.17 -23.38 17.41
CA GLY A 439 -5.75 -24.32 16.44
C GLY A 439 -5.60 -23.88 14.97
N GLY A 440 -4.60 -23.03 14.70
CA GLY A 440 -4.26 -22.59 13.34
C GLY A 440 -5.11 -21.42 12.80
N VAL A 441 -4.86 -21.06 11.54
CA VAL A 441 -5.60 -19.99 10.86
C VAL A 441 -6.94 -20.49 10.34
N VAL A 442 -8.00 -19.73 10.60
CA VAL A 442 -9.38 -20.06 10.16
C VAL A 442 -9.69 -19.28 8.88
N PRO A 443 -10.18 -19.97 7.82
CA PRO A 443 -10.60 -19.28 6.61
C PRO A 443 -11.88 -18.43 6.83
N PRO A 444 -12.07 -17.38 6.01
CA PRO A 444 -11.16 -16.93 4.97
C PRO A 444 -9.98 -16.11 5.52
N VAL A 445 -8.80 -16.27 4.93
CA VAL A 445 -7.76 -15.24 5.05
C VAL A 445 -8.26 -14.01 4.31
N PHE A 446 -8.20 -12.84 4.96
CA PHE A 446 -8.67 -11.59 4.37
C PHE A 446 -7.51 -10.61 4.21
N SER A 447 -6.90 -10.64 3.04
CA SER A 447 -5.72 -9.88 2.70
C SER A 447 -6.00 -8.37 2.57
N LEU A 448 -4.94 -7.56 2.46
CA LEU A 448 -5.08 -6.14 2.19
C LEU A 448 -5.74 -5.88 0.83
N SER A 449 -5.41 -6.67 -0.20
CA SER A 449 -6.05 -6.55 -1.51
C SER A 449 -7.53 -6.91 -1.45
N ASP A 450 -7.93 -7.91 -0.67
CA ASP A 450 -9.34 -8.22 -0.44
C ASP A 450 -10.08 -7.08 0.26
N ALA A 451 -9.42 -6.45 1.24
CA ALA A 451 -10.00 -5.32 1.96
C ALA A 451 -10.18 -4.07 1.08
N ILE A 452 -9.27 -3.82 0.15
CA ILE A 452 -9.40 -2.75 -0.85
C ILE A 452 -10.49 -3.11 -1.86
N ARG A 453 -10.46 -4.32 -2.44
CA ARG A 453 -11.46 -4.82 -3.38
C ARG A 453 -12.88 -4.76 -2.82
N SER A 454 -13.05 -5.16 -1.56
CA SER A 454 -14.34 -5.16 -0.86
C SER A 454 -14.72 -3.77 -0.34
N GLN A 455 -14.00 -2.71 -0.70
CA GLN A 455 -14.22 -1.34 -0.24
C GLN A 455 -14.22 -1.19 1.31
N VAL A 456 -13.55 -2.07 2.00
CA VAL A 456 -13.34 -1.98 3.46
C VAL A 456 -12.23 -0.97 3.76
N LEU A 457 -11.24 -0.90 2.88
CA LEU A 457 -10.16 0.07 2.92
C LEU A 457 -10.18 0.97 1.68
N THR A 458 -9.56 2.13 1.83
CA THR A 458 -9.38 3.11 0.75
C THR A 458 -8.25 2.65 -0.18
N PRO A 459 -8.43 2.67 -1.51
CA PRO A 459 -7.34 2.46 -2.45
C PRO A 459 -6.27 3.54 -2.31
N TYR A 460 -5.04 3.25 -2.74
CA TYR A 460 -3.92 4.18 -2.53
C TYR A 460 -2.98 4.29 -3.71
N PHE A 461 -2.36 5.45 -3.81
CA PHE A 461 -1.24 5.70 -4.68
C PHE A 461 0.06 5.55 -3.89
N TYR A 462 1.08 4.96 -4.53
CA TYR A 462 2.38 4.76 -3.92
C TYR A 462 3.47 5.50 -4.70
N GLN A 463 4.33 6.21 -4.00
CA GLN A 463 5.43 6.96 -4.60
C GLN A 463 6.74 6.71 -3.85
N PRO A 464 7.67 5.96 -4.45
CA PRO A 464 9.01 5.81 -3.91
C PRO A 464 9.79 7.13 -4.00
N VAL A 465 10.46 7.50 -2.93
CA VAL A 465 11.30 8.71 -2.83
C VAL A 465 12.74 8.28 -2.66
N LYS A 466 13.58 8.53 -3.65
CA LYS A 466 14.99 8.13 -3.61
C LYS A 466 15.78 8.98 -2.61
N VAL A 467 16.47 8.33 -1.68
CA VAL A 467 17.35 8.94 -0.70
C VAL A 467 18.73 8.33 -0.82
N TYR A 468 19.71 9.12 -1.22
CA TYR A 468 21.07 8.62 -1.41
C TYR A 468 21.87 8.72 -0.10
N LEU A 469 22.63 7.66 0.23
CA LEU A 469 23.61 7.71 1.29
C LEU A 469 24.71 8.71 0.92
N ASN A 470 25.19 9.47 1.89
CA ASN A 470 26.40 10.27 1.66
C ASN A 470 27.66 9.38 1.66
N PRO A 471 28.81 9.87 1.17
CA PRO A 471 30.04 9.07 1.07
C PRO A 471 30.54 8.49 2.41
N HIS A 472 30.31 9.22 3.52
CA HIS A 472 30.70 8.74 4.85
C HIS A 472 29.79 7.61 5.32
N GLU A 473 28.47 7.74 5.19
CA GLU A 473 27.48 6.70 5.49
C GLU A 473 27.74 5.44 4.67
N GLN A 474 28.06 5.62 3.40
CA GLN A 474 28.38 4.50 2.51
C GLN A 474 29.67 3.77 2.94
N ALA A 475 30.72 4.50 3.30
CA ALA A 475 31.99 3.93 3.76
C ALA A 475 31.80 3.15 5.08
N GLU A 476 31.03 3.70 6.03
CA GLU A 476 30.72 3.05 7.30
C GLU A 476 29.89 1.77 7.08
N TRP A 477 28.91 1.82 6.17
CA TRP A 477 28.10 0.65 5.82
C TRP A 477 28.96 -0.47 5.19
N ASN A 478 29.88 -0.11 4.29
CA ASN A 478 30.81 -1.06 3.65
C ASN A 478 31.74 -1.70 4.69
N ASP A 479 32.28 -0.92 5.62
CA ASP A 479 33.16 -1.42 6.70
C ASP A 479 32.41 -2.41 7.61
N LEU A 480 31.22 -2.07 8.06
CA LEU A 480 30.36 -2.97 8.85
C LEU A 480 30.05 -4.26 8.09
N THR A 481 29.75 -4.16 6.80
CA THR A 481 29.49 -5.34 5.96
C THR A 481 30.71 -6.25 5.86
N ALA A 482 31.92 -5.68 5.70
CA ALA A 482 33.16 -6.44 5.70
C ALA A 482 33.43 -7.11 7.05
N GLN A 483 33.15 -6.41 8.15
CA GLN A 483 33.29 -6.97 9.50
C GLN A 483 32.31 -8.13 9.76
N ILE A 484 31.05 -8.00 9.35
CA ILE A 484 30.05 -9.07 9.45
C ILE A 484 30.51 -10.29 8.65
N SER A 485 30.94 -10.10 7.40
CA SER A 485 31.42 -11.19 6.53
C SER A 485 32.61 -11.93 7.14
N ARG A 486 33.56 -11.22 7.78
CA ARG A 486 34.68 -11.84 8.49
C ARG A 486 34.26 -12.65 9.72
N LEU A 487 33.24 -12.16 10.46
CA LEU A 487 32.72 -12.85 11.63
C LEU A 487 31.96 -14.11 11.23
N VAL A 488 31.11 -14.04 10.21
CA VAL A 488 30.34 -15.18 9.68
C VAL A 488 31.28 -16.21 9.06
N GLY A 489 32.31 -15.78 8.33
CA GLY A 489 33.32 -16.67 7.74
C GLY A 489 34.09 -17.55 8.73
N ARG A 490 34.20 -17.15 10.00
CA ARG A 490 34.83 -17.99 11.06
C ARG A 490 34.02 -19.23 11.40
N TRP A 491 32.76 -19.31 11.02
CA TRP A 491 31.85 -20.42 11.31
C TRP A 491 31.57 -21.31 10.08
N SER A 492 32.19 -21.04 8.95
CA SER A 492 31.93 -21.71 7.67
C SER A 492 32.32 -23.21 7.63
N GLY A 493 32.85 -23.77 8.71
CA GLY A 493 33.28 -25.18 8.79
C GLY A 493 32.30 -26.14 9.45
N SER A 494 31.06 -25.73 9.84
CA SER A 494 30.05 -26.59 10.47
C SER A 494 28.70 -26.54 9.78
N GLU A 495 27.95 -27.66 9.75
CA GLU A 495 26.62 -27.73 9.12
C GLU A 495 25.64 -26.65 9.64
N ASP A 496 25.74 -26.25 10.92
CA ASP A 496 24.93 -25.18 11.54
C ASP A 496 25.70 -23.86 11.66
N GLY A 497 26.85 -23.71 11.00
CA GLY A 497 27.76 -22.59 11.23
C GLY A 497 27.14 -21.22 10.93
N PHE A 498 26.39 -21.12 9.85
CA PHE A 498 25.70 -19.87 9.49
C PHE A 498 24.66 -19.45 10.54
N SER A 499 23.82 -20.37 11.00
CA SER A 499 22.82 -20.10 12.02
C SER A 499 23.46 -19.69 13.36
N LYS A 500 24.53 -20.37 13.77
CA LYS A 500 25.30 -20.02 15.00
C LYS A 500 25.96 -18.66 14.88
N ALA A 501 26.50 -18.33 13.70
CA ALA A 501 27.11 -17.03 13.44
C ALA A 501 26.07 -15.90 13.52
N MET A 502 24.92 -16.08 12.89
CA MET A 502 23.83 -15.09 12.87
C MET A 502 23.25 -14.86 14.28
N ASN A 503 23.23 -15.88 15.14
CA ASN A 503 22.80 -15.78 16.55
C ASN A 503 23.89 -15.27 17.50
N SER A 504 25.10 -15.01 16.99
CA SER A 504 26.18 -14.45 17.80
C SER A 504 25.90 -12.98 18.16
N PRO A 505 26.00 -12.57 19.46
CA PRO A 505 25.79 -11.17 19.86
C PRO A 505 26.67 -10.18 19.09
N ALA A 506 27.91 -10.59 18.74
CA ALA A 506 28.84 -9.75 18.00
C ALA A 506 28.35 -9.48 16.55
N VAL A 507 27.76 -10.48 15.89
CA VAL A 507 27.18 -10.34 14.54
C VAL A 507 25.91 -9.52 14.62
N GLN A 508 25.03 -9.82 15.58
CA GLN A 508 23.77 -9.09 15.77
C GLN A 508 24.00 -7.59 16.03
N MET A 509 24.94 -7.23 16.90
CA MET A 509 25.26 -5.81 17.14
C MET A 509 25.71 -5.09 15.87
N LYS A 510 26.47 -5.75 15.01
CA LYS A 510 26.96 -5.14 13.75
C LYS A 510 25.85 -5.07 12.70
N LEU A 511 24.97 -6.05 12.64
CA LEU A 511 23.77 -6.00 11.79
C LEU A 511 22.86 -4.84 12.19
N LEU A 512 22.67 -4.63 13.51
CA LEU A 512 21.92 -3.50 14.03
C LEU A 512 22.57 -2.15 13.69
N ALA A 513 23.89 -2.04 13.89
CA ALA A 513 24.63 -0.82 13.55
C ALA A 513 24.51 -0.53 12.04
N ARG A 514 24.66 -1.56 11.19
CA ARG A 514 24.52 -1.41 9.74
C ARG A 514 23.08 -1.01 9.33
N ALA A 515 22.06 -1.61 9.93
CA ALA A 515 20.66 -1.24 9.67
C ALA A 515 20.36 0.21 10.09
N ARG A 516 21.01 0.69 11.17
CA ARG A 516 20.85 2.06 11.64
C ARG A 516 21.29 3.10 10.60
N ILE A 517 22.36 2.87 9.85
CA ILE A 517 22.83 3.78 8.80
C ILE A 517 21.71 4.04 7.77
N VAL A 518 21.04 2.98 7.30
CA VAL A 518 19.92 3.10 6.36
C VAL A 518 18.72 3.79 7.01
N LYS A 519 18.43 3.50 8.27
CA LYS A 519 17.31 4.09 9.00
C LYS A 519 17.50 5.58 9.26
N GLU A 520 18.72 5.99 9.59
CA GLU A 520 19.09 7.35 9.97
C GLU A 520 19.77 8.14 8.85
N ALA A 521 19.74 7.65 7.60
CA ALA A 521 20.38 8.31 6.46
C ALA A 521 20.04 9.81 6.42
N SER A 522 21.06 10.67 6.39
CA SER A 522 20.95 12.11 6.57
C SER A 522 20.09 12.80 5.51
N GLY A 523 20.08 12.27 4.29
CA GLY A 523 19.24 12.77 3.19
C GLY A 523 17.74 12.61 3.39
N LYS A 524 17.27 11.86 4.40
CA LYS A 524 15.84 11.62 4.63
C LYS A 524 15.09 12.88 5.07
N THR A 525 15.72 13.76 5.85
CA THR A 525 15.09 15.03 6.26
C THR A 525 14.90 15.95 5.05
N GLU A 526 15.89 16.06 4.18
CA GLU A 526 15.80 16.85 2.95
C GLU A 526 14.75 16.27 1.99
N ALA A 527 14.71 14.94 1.85
CA ALA A 527 13.71 14.25 1.06
C ALA A 527 12.29 14.49 1.62
N ALA A 528 12.13 14.51 2.95
CA ALA A 528 10.85 14.82 3.59
C ALA A 528 10.39 16.23 3.26
N MET A 529 11.28 17.22 3.39
CA MET A 529 10.95 18.60 3.04
C MET A 529 10.60 18.73 1.55
N SER A 530 11.36 18.10 0.66
CA SER A 530 11.07 18.09 -0.78
C SER A 530 9.68 17.49 -1.09
N VAL A 531 9.29 16.41 -0.41
CA VAL A 531 7.96 15.80 -0.58
C VAL A 531 6.86 16.73 -0.08
N ILE A 532 7.06 17.36 1.08
CA ILE A 532 6.08 18.29 1.66
C ILE A 532 5.93 19.53 0.78
N HIS A 533 7.02 20.16 0.35
CA HIS A 533 6.98 21.32 -0.54
C HIS A 533 6.19 21.05 -1.82
N LYS A 534 6.35 19.85 -2.38
CA LYS A 534 5.73 19.48 -3.65
C LYS A 534 4.26 19.07 -3.52
N ASN A 535 3.84 18.53 -2.37
CA ASN A 535 2.57 17.83 -2.30
C ASN A 535 1.62 18.31 -1.20
N TYR A 536 2.12 19.03 -0.18
CA TYR A 536 1.28 19.51 0.91
C TYR A 536 0.40 20.67 0.48
N LYS A 537 -0.87 20.60 0.85
CA LYS A 537 -1.84 21.70 0.74
C LYS A 537 -2.49 21.96 2.09
N PRO A 538 -2.78 23.22 2.46
CA PRO A 538 -3.49 23.52 3.70
C PRO A 538 -4.79 22.73 3.81
N GLY A 539 -5.08 22.23 5.02
CA GLY A 539 -6.26 21.38 5.29
C GLY A 539 -6.09 19.89 5.03
N GLN A 540 -5.03 19.48 4.38
CA GLN A 540 -4.68 18.04 4.28
C GLN A 540 -4.19 17.50 5.63
N ARG A 541 -4.29 16.17 5.80
CA ARG A 541 -3.83 15.45 6.99
C ARG A 541 -2.72 14.51 6.61
N TRP A 542 -1.50 14.91 6.98
CA TRP A 542 -0.26 14.17 6.71
C TRP A 542 0.27 13.49 7.95
N ILE A 543 0.83 12.30 7.79
CA ILE A 543 1.64 11.64 8.81
C ILE A 543 3.03 11.37 8.25
N ILE A 544 4.06 11.77 9.00
CA ILE A 544 5.45 11.44 8.70
C ILE A 544 5.93 10.43 9.75
N TYR A 545 6.28 9.24 9.31
CA TYR A 545 6.81 8.18 10.17
C TYR A 545 8.33 8.25 10.24
N CYS A 546 8.86 8.59 11.40
CA CYS A 546 10.28 8.63 11.72
C CYS A 546 10.73 7.38 12.48
N ASP A 547 12.03 7.03 12.41
CA ASP A 547 12.58 5.87 13.11
C ASP A 547 12.83 6.18 14.59
N ASN A 548 13.33 7.37 14.91
CA ASN A 548 13.70 7.76 16.27
C ASN A 548 13.42 9.25 16.56
N GLN A 549 13.61 9.64 17.83
CA GLN A 549 13.36 11.01 18.31
C GLN A 549 14.28 12.05 17.64
N GLY A 550 15.53 11.67 17.32
CA GLY A 550 16.48 12.56 16.65
C GLY A 550 15.95 12.98 15.28
N GLN A 551 15.57 12.00 14.46
CA GLN A 551 14.98 12.24 13.13
C GLN A 551 13.66 13.00 13.21
N LEU A 552 12.79 12.64 14.17
CA LEU A 552 11.52 13.35 14.39
C LEU A 552 11.78 14.85 14.67
N LYS A 553 12.69 15.15 15.60
CA LYS A 553 13.00 16.54 15.98
C LYS A 553 13.60 17.33 14.80
N GLN A 554 14.46 16.70 14.00
CA GLN A 554 15.03 17.34 12.81
C GLN A 554 13.95 17.69 11.79
N VAL A 555 13.09 16.71 11.45
CA VAL A 555 11.99 16.92 10.51
C VAL A 555 11.00 17.97 11.04
N LEU A 556 10.60 17.87 12.30
CA LEU A 556 9.69 18.82 12.93
C LEU A 556 10.26 20.24 12.93
N HIS A 557 11.53 20.39 13.32
CA HIS A 557 12.21 21.70 13.31
C HIS A 557 12.24 22.32 11.91
N SER A 558 12.56 21.53 10.88
CA SER A 558 12.58 21.99 9.49
C SER A 558 11.18 22.44 9.02
N LEU A 559 10.13 21.68 9.37
CA LEU A 559 8.74 22.04 9.03
C LEU A 559 8.32 23.34 9.72
N LEU A 560 8.59 23.48 11.02
CA LEU A 560 8.23 24.69 11.78
C LEU A 560 9.01 25.91 11.33
N ALA A 561 10.28 25.75 10.94
CA ALA A 561 11.10 26.85 10.40
C ALA A 561 10.53 27.45 9.09
N GLU A 562 9.78 26.64 8.35
CA GLU A 562 9.09 27.04 7.11
C GLU A 562 7.60 27.36 7.31
N ASN A 563 7.16 27.50 8.57
CA ASN A 563 5.78 27.82 8.97
C ASN A 563 4.71 26.81 8.56
N TYR A 564 5.07 25.52 8.46
CA TYR A 564 4.06 24.48 8.33
C TYR A 564 3.38 24.18 9.66
N ASP A 565 2.10 23.86 9.64
CA ASP A 565 1.34 23.37 10.79
C ASP A 565 1.77 21.92 11.09
N ALA A 566 2.79 21.75 11.93
CA ALA A 566 3.38 20.46 12.24
C ALA A 566 3.36 20.17 13.75
N TYR A 567 3.07 18.92 14.11
CA TYR A 567 2.89 18.46 15.50
C TYR A 567 3.69 17.19 15.71
N GLU A 568 4.33 17.07 16.90
CA GLU A 568 4.99 15.83 17.30
C GLU A 568 3.98 14.84 17.89
N TYR A 569 4.21 13.54 17.67
CA TYR A 569 3.42 12.49 18.27
C TYR A 569 4.25 11.24 18.58
N PHE A 570 4.58 11.04 19.86
CA PHE A 570 5.28 9.84 20.35
C PHE A 570 4.97 9.61 21.84
N SER A 571 5.39 8.44 22.37
CA SER A 571 4.99 7.99 23.72
C SER A 571 5.43 8.92 24.86
N GLU A 572 6.57 9.58 24.70
CA GLU A 572 7.22 10.42 25.71
C GLU A 572 7.14 11.91 25.39
N MET A 573 6.27 12.32 24.47
CA MET A 573 6.11 13.72 24.10
C MET A 573 5.62 14.58 25.27
N ALA A 574 6.01 15.85 25.25
CA ALA A 574 5.47 16.84 26.19
C ALA A 574 4.06 17.24 25.74
N GLY A 575 3.07 17.15 26.63
CA GLY A 575 1.68 17.47 26.34
C GLY A 575 0.73 16.26 26.23
N ASP A 576 -0.56 16.54 26.03
CA ASP A 576 -1.57 15.49 25.93
C ASP A 576 -1.67 14.95 24.50
N ARG A 577 -1.36 13.66 24.34
CA ARG A 577 -1.46 12.96 23.05
C ARG A 577 -2.88 12.96 22.47
N GLN A 578 -3.91 12.89 23.33
CA GLN A 578 -5.31 12.86 22.88
C GLN A 578 -5.75 14.23 22.38
N GLU A 579 -5.33 15.30 23.04
CA GLU A 579 -5.60 16.67 22.58
C GLU A 579 -4.90 16.94 21.24
N THR A 580 -3.64 16.55 21.09
CA THR A 580 -2.90 16.69 19.81
C THR A 580 -3.61 15.96 18.67
N LEU A 581 -4.07 14.73 18.89
CA LEU A 581 -4.82 13.99 17.87
C LEU A 581 -6.18 14.60 17.57
N ALA A 582 -6.90 15.05 18.58
CA ALA A 582 -8.19 15.69 18.40
C ALA A 582 -8.04 17.00 17.59
N TYR A 583 -7.02 17.79 17.89
CA TYR A 583 -6.71 19.00 17.14
C TYR A 583 -6.35 18.68 15.68
N PHE A 584 -5.45 17.73 15.46
CA PHE A 584 -5.02 17.28 14.13
C PHE A 584 -6.19 16.74 13.30
N SER A 585 -7.10 15.95 13.90
CA SER A 585 -8.25 15.41 13.19
C SER A 585 -9.26 16.47 12.75
N VAL A 586 -9.32 17.61 13.43
CA VAL A 586 -10.20 18.73 13.08
C VAL A 586 -9.52 19.68 12.08
N ASN A 587 -8.31 20.12 12.40
CA ASN A 587 -7.65 21.22 11.68
C ASN A 587 -6.75 20.74 10.53
N GLY A 588 -6.35 19.48 10.51
CA GLY A 588 -5.35 18.97 9.56
C GLY A 588 -3.92 19.33 9.97
N GLY A 589 -3.01 19.38 8.98
CA GLY A 589 -1.60 19.64 9.20
C GLY A 589 -0.71 18.41 9.04
N ILE A 590 0.48 18.43 9.64
CA ILE A 590 1.49 17.38 9.50
C ILE A 590 1.82 16.79 10.88
N LEU A 591 1.49 15.53 11.10
CA LEU A 591 1.80 14.80 12.32
C LEU A 591 3.12 14.06 12.13
N VAL A 592 4.18 14.44 12.86
CA VAL A 592 5.48 13.76 12.83
C VAL A 592 5.52 12.76 13.97
N SER A 593 5.67 11.47 13.65
CA SER A 593 5.46 10.38 14.62
C SER A 593 6.57 9.33 14.58
N ILE A 594 6.79 8.69 15.74
CA ILE A 594 7.63 7.51 15.89
C ILE A 594 6.73 6.37 16.36
N ARG A 595 6.79 5.20 15.72
CA ARG A 595 6.18 3.91 16.12
C ARG A 595 4.84 3.92 16.89
N CYS A 596 4.50 5.01 17.61
CA CYS A 596 3.31 5.12 18.47
C CYS A 596 1.99 4.99 17.73
N LEU A 597 1.98 5.32 16.44
CA LEU A 597 0.82 5.12 15.58
C LEU A 597 0.69 3.67 15.10
N ASP A 598 1.66 2.80 15.39
CA ASP A 598 1.60 1.39 15.03
C ASP A 598 0.59 0.62 15.87
N GLU A 599 0.24 1.12 17.09
CA GLU A 599 -0.68 0.46 18.01
C GLU A 599 -1.72 1.43 18.62
N GLY A 600 -3.00 1.11 18.45
CA GLY A 600 -4.10 1.70 19.23
C GLY A 600 -4.61 3.09 18.81
N VAL A 601 -3.98 3.79 17.88
CA VAL A 601 -4.42 5.12 17.42
C VAL A 601 -5.16 5.00 16.09
N ASP A 602 -6.33 5.61 16.01
CA ASP A 602 -7.18 5.63 14.82
C ASP A 602 -7.40 7.06 14.32
N ILE A 603 -6.89 7.35 13.12
CA ILE A 603 -7.10 8.63 12.45
C ILE A 603 -7.53 8.33 10.99
N PRO A 604 -8.80 7.96 10.79
CA PRO A 604 -9.30 7.60 9.46
C PRO A 604 -9.18 8.74 8.44
N GLU A 605 -9.20 9.97 8.89
CA GLU A 605 -9.14 11.19 8.09
C GLU A 605 -7.77 11.42 7.46
N THR A 606 -6.73 10.70 7.87
CA THR A 606 -5.38 10.82 7.26
C THR A 606 -5.42 10.44 5.79
N THR A 607 -4.99 11.36 4.94
CA THR A 607 -4.99 11.18 3.47
C THR A 607 -3.61 10.88 2.91
N HIS A 608 -2.56 11.41 3.55
CA HIS A 608 -1.18 11.31 3.07
C HIS A 608 -0.27 10.74 4.15
N ALA A 609 0.69 9.93 3.77
CA ALA A 609 1.74 9.48 4.66
C ALA A 609 3.10 9.46 3.97
N LEU A 610 4.12 9.87 4.70
CA LEU A 610 5.52 9.77 4.31
C LEU A 610 6.24 8.83 5.29
N ILE A 611 6.84 7.78 4.77
CA ILE A 611 7.55 6.76 5.54
C ILE A 611 9.05 7.02 5.39
N LEU A 612 9.68 7.55 6.43
CA LEU A 612 11.14 7.71 6.54
C LEU A 612 11.79 6.54 7.27
N ALA A 613 11.03 5.91 8.18
CA ALA A 613 11.48 4.76 8.94
C ALA A 613 11.54 3.52 8.03
N SER A 614 12.70 3.22 7.50
CA SER A 614 12.94 1.97 6.78
C SER A 614 12.97 0.81 7.77
N SER A 615 12.03 -0.12 7.69
CA SER A 615 12.01 -1.34 8.49
C SER A 615 11.94 -2.54 7.57
N LYS A 616 12.69 -3.57 7.85
CA LYS A 616 12.58 -4.86 7.16
C LYS A 616 11.42 -5.69 7.65
N ASN A 617 10.76 -5.28 8.73
CA ASN A 617 9.64 -6.01 9.32
C ASN A 617 8.36 -5.77 8.51
N PRO A 618 7.85 -6.75 7.75
CA PRO A 618 6.64 -6.61 6.94
C PRO A 618 5.41 -6.20 7.77
N ARG A 619 5.36 -6.56 9.06
CA ARG A 619 4.24 -6.25 9.96
C ARG A 619 4.07 -4.77 10.21
N GLU A 620 5.17 -4.06 10.53
CA GLU A 620 5.11 -2.62 10.78
C GLU A 620 4.53 -1.89 9.57
N PHE A 621 4.92 -2.32 8.36
CA PHE A 621 4.39 -1.78 7.12
C PHE A 621 2.91 -2.08 6.92
N ILE A 622 2.51 -3.33 7.14
CA ILE A 622 1.12 -3.76 7.00
C ILE A 622 0.24 -3.00 7.99
N GLN A 623 0.70 -2.81 9.21
CA GLN A 623 -0.03 -2.08 10.24
C GLN A 623 -0.14 -0.58 9.93
N ARG A 624 0.97 0.09 9.56
CA ARG A 624 0.99 1.51 9.18
C ARG A 624 0.09 1.76 7.99
N ARG A 625 0.25 0.96 6.92
CA ARG A 625 -0.56 1.04 5.72
C ARG A 625 -2.05 0.85 6.03
N GLY A 626 -2.42 -0.19 6.76
CA GLY A 626 -3.80 -0.47 7.12
C GLY A 626 -4.49 0.65 7.92
N ARG A 627 -3.76 1.49 8.64
CA ARG A 627 -4.31 2.67 9.33
C ARG A 627 -4.56 3.83 8.39
N ILE A 628 -3.59 4.11 7.52
CA ILE A 628 -3.70 5.17 6.52
C ILE A 628 -4.81 4.88 5.52
N LEU A 629 -5.06 3.61 5.23
CA LEU A 629 -6.08 3.19 4.27
C LEU A 629 -7.49 3.08 4.87
N ARG A 630 -7.71 3.41 6.13
CA ARG A 630 -9.07 3.45 6.70
C ARG A 630 -9.93 4.45 5.96
N ARG A 631 -11.20 4.09 5.76
CA ARG A 631 -12.16 4.96 5.10
C ARG A 631 -12.63 6.07 6.01
N SER A 632 -12.76 7.26 5.44
CA SER A 632 -13.44 8.39 6.06
C SER A 632 -14.28 9.13 5.02
N GLU A 633 -15.17 10.01 5.48
CA GLU A 633 -15.98 10.85 4.60
C GLU A 633 -15.08 11.71 3.70
N GLY A 634 -15.35 11.75 2.40
CA GLY A 634 -14.58 12.52 1.43
C GLY A 634 -13.20 11.94 1.05
N LYS A 635 -12.80 10.81 1.64
CA LYS A 635 -11.52 10.17 1.33
C LYS A 635 -11.67 9.11 0.26
N HIS A 636 -11.34 9.46 -0.97
CA HIS A 636 -11.41 8.56 -2.13
C HIS A 636 -10.14 7.72 -2.26
N PHE A 637 -8.99 8.34 -2.02
CA PHE A 637 -7.67 7.72 -2.11
C PHE A 637 -6.80 8.12 -0.92
N ALA A 638 -5.78 7.29 -0.66
CA ALA A 638 -4.67 7.63 0.20
C ALA A 638 -3.38 7.74 -0.62
N TYR A 639 -2.44 8.54 -0.15
CA TYR A 639 -1.16 8.77 -0.82
C TYR A 639 -0.02 8.36 0.11
N LEU A 640 0.78 7.39 -0.35
CA LEU A 640 1.91 6.84 0.39
C LEU A 640 3.22 7.23 -0.30
N PHE A 641 4.03 8.01 0.38
CA PHE A 641 5.41 8.31 -0.01
C PHE A 641 6.35 7.45 0.84
N ASP A 642 7.32 6.81 0.24
CA ASP A 642 8.22 5.90 0.95
C ASP A 642 9.68 6.20 0.59
N ALA A 643 10.48 6.54 1.59
CA ALA A 643 11.90 6.82 1.42
C ALA A 643 12.66 5.52 1.15
N VAL A 644 13.12 5.35 -0.09
CA VAL A 644 13.93 4.20 -0.54
C VAL A 644 15.39 4.63 -0.54
N VAL A 645 16.18 4.02 0.34
CA VAL A 645 17.58 4.39 0.51
C VAL A 645 18.43 3.74 -0.57
N MET A 646 19.27 4.54 -1.21
CA MET A 646 20.12 4.21 -2.35
C MET A 646 21.59 4.44 -1.99
N PRO A 647 22.54 3.65 -2.54
CA PRO A 647 23.97 3.94 -2.39
C PRO A 647 24.35 5.26 -3.05
N CYS A 648 25.45 5.87 -2.60
CA CYS A 648 25.93 7.14 -3.12
C CYS A 648 26.52 7.08 -4.53
N SER A 649 26.94 5.92 -5.03
CA SER A 649 27.51 5.77 -6.37
C SER A 649 26.98 4.52 -7.08
N LYS A 650 26.84 4.60 -8.41
CA LYS A 650 26.58 3.43 -9.26
C LYS A 650 27.81 2.51 -9.26
N HIS A 651 27.55 1.22 -9.26
CA HIS A 651 28.52 0.14 -9.07
C HIS A 651 29.64 0.05 -10.09
N GLU A 652 30.83 -0.36 -9.57
CA GLU A 652 31.79 -1.23 -10.27
C GLU A 652 31.43 -2.70 -10.00
N GLU A 653 31.55 -3.57 -11.00
CA GLU A 653 31.24 -5.02 -10.90
C GLU A 653 31.93 -5.66 -9.67
N GLY A 654 31.11 -6.28 -8.82
CA GLY A 654 31.60 -7.04 -7.66
C GLY A 654 31.40 -6.42 -6.28
N ASP A 655 30.76 -5.28 -6.17
CA ASP A 655 30.58 -4.57 -4.91
C ASP A 655 29.34 -5.07 -4.11
N ARG A 656 29.48 -5.22 -2.79
CA ARG A 656 28.49 -5.81 -1.86
C ARG A 656 27.34 -4.86 -1.48
N THR A 657 27.29 -3.67 -2.06
CA THR A 657 26.28 -2.65 -1.81
C THR A 657 24.91 -2.98 -2.37
N THR A 658 24.80 -3.97 -3.28
CA THR A 658 23.52 -4.46 -3.81
C THR A 658 22.54 -4.91 -2.72
N SER A 659 23.04 -5.45 -1.60
CA SER A 659 22.16 -5.97 -0.53
C SER A 659 21.33 -4.89 0.21
N ILE A 660 21.74 -3.61 0.18
CA ILE A 660 20.91 -2.51 0.73
C ILE A 660 19.69 -2.33 -0.18
N ILE A 661 19.97 -2.14 -1.47
CA ILE A 661 18.97 -1.85 -2.48
C ILE A 661 18.02 -3.01 -2.68
N GLU A 662 18.51 -4.25 -2.67
CA GLU A 662 17.67 -5.45 -2.79
C GLU A 662 16.55 -5.45 -1.74
N ALA A 663 16.90 -5.21 -0.47
CA ALA A 663 15.93 -5.20 0.61
C ALA A 663 14.94 -4.01 0.52
N GLU A 664 15.45 -2.82 0.17
CA GLU A 664 14.63 -1.62 0.01
C GLU A 664 13.68 -1.75 -1.19
N LEU A 665 14.17 -2.27 -2.32
CA LEU A 665 13.38 -2.47 -3.53
C LEU A 665 12.34 -3.57 -3.36
N ALA A 666 12.70 -4.73 -2.75
CA ALA A 666 11.74 -5.81 -2.51
C ALA A 666 10.55 -5.31 -1.67
N ARG A 667 10.82 -4.51 -0.63
CA ARG A 667 9.79 -3.84 0.15
C ARG A 667 8.95 -2.90 -0.69
N ALA A 668 9.59 -2.03 -1.45
CA ALA A 668 8.92 -1.00 -2.24
C ALA A 668 8.08 -1.60 -3.38
N ILE A 669 8.54 -2.67 -4.02
CA ILE A 669 7.79 -3.43 -5.02
C ILE A 669 6.52 -4.02 -4.41
N GLN A 670 6.60 -4.65 -3.24
CA GLN A 670 5.43 -5.19 -2.54
C GLN A 670 4.39 -4.11 -2.23
N PHE A 671 4.82 -2.88 -1.95
CA PHE A 671 3.91 -1.74 -1.80
C PHE A 671 3.28 -1.31 -3.13
N GLY A 672 4.09 -1.27 -4.18
CA GLY A 672 3.65 -0.84 -5.50
C GLY A 672 2.70 -1.82 -6.18
N GLU A 673 2.84 -3.13 -5.96
CA GLU A 673 1.98 -4.18 -6.54
C GLU A 673 0.48 -4.00 -6.22
N MET A 674 0.16 -3.43 -5.07
CA MET A 674 -1.22 -3.22 -4.62
C MET A 674 -1.69 -1.77 -4.76
N ALA A 675 -0.86 -0.90 -5.33
CA ALA A 675 -1.17 0.51 -5.53
C ALA A 675 -1.98 0.73 -6.81
N GLU A 676 -2.72 1.86 -6.86
CA GLU A 676 -3.50 2.27 -8.04
C GLU A 676 -2.65 2.86 -9.16
N ASN A 677 -1.32 2.95 -8.97
CA ASN A 677 -0.37 3.48 -9.95
C ASN A 677 0.74 2.46 -10.26
N PRO A 678 0.48 1.45 -11.08
CA PRO A 678 1.48 0.44 -11.45
C PRO A 678 2.76 1.01 -12.10
N SER A 679 2.72 2.23 -12.61
CA SER A 679 3.92 2.95 -13.06
C SER A 679 5.00 3.08 -11.97
N CYS A 680 4.64 3.03 -10.69
CA CYS A 680 5.60 3.02 -9.60
C CYS A 680 6.44 1.74 -9.56
N ILE A 681 5.89 0.60 -9.99
CA ILE A 681 6.63 -0.66 -10.11
C ILE A 681 7.64 -0.55 -11.26
N THR A 682 7.26 0.04 -12.38
CA THR A 682 8.16 0.29 -13.50
C THR A 682 9.33 1.19 -13.09
N GLU A 683 9.08 2.22 -12.28
CA GLU A 683 10.14 3.08 -11.74
C GLU A 683 11.09 2.31 -10.82
N LEU A 684 10.54 1.45 -9.95
CA LEU A 684 11.33 0.59 -9.07
C LEU A 684 12.17 -0.43 -9.83
N GLN A 685 11.62 -0.95 -10.93
CA GLN A 685 12.35 -1.86 -11.81
C GLN A 685 13.46 -1.16 -12.59
N LEU A 686 13.25 0.07 -13.05
CA LEU A 686 14.32 0.89 -13.64
C LEU A 686 15.47 1.06 -12.66
N ILE A 687 15.15 1.33 -11.40
CA ILE A 687 16.13 1.41 -10.33
C ILE A 687 16.87 0.06 -10.17
N ALA A 688 16.14 -1.04 -10.14
CA ALA A 688 16.73 -2.37 -10.02
C ALA A 688 17.67 -2.69 -11.19
N LEU A 689 17.25 -2.37 -12.41
CA LEU A 689 18.06 -2.50 -13.61
C LEU A 689 19.33 -1.67 -13.55
N ASP A 690 19.25 -0.43 -13.08
CA ASP A 690 20.41 0.46 -12.91
C ASP A 690 21.48 -0.14 -11.98
N TYR A 691 21.06 -1.00 -11.04
CA TYR A 691 21.92 -1.67 -10.07
C TYR A 691 22.16 -3.17 -10.36
N GLY A 692 21.68 -3.68 -11.49
CA GLY A 692 21.89 -5.08 -11.87
C GLY A 692 21.18 -6.11 -10.97
N ILE A 693 20.07 -5.72 -10.31
CA ILE A 693 19.35 -6.55 -9.35
C ILE A 693 18.19 -7.28 -10.04
N ASP A 694 18.13 -8.59 -9.85
CA ASP A 694 17.00 -9.43 -10.25
C ASP A 694 15.89 -9.36 -9.18
N THR A 695 14.82 -8.62 -9.48
CA THR A 695 13.72 -8.40 -8.55
C THR A 695 12.78 -9.59 -8.39
N VAL A 696 12.82 -10.56 -9.31
CA VAL A 696 11.93 -11.73 -9.31
C VAL A 696 12.42 -12.81 -8.34
N ARG A 697 13.75 -13.00 -8.24
CA ARG A 697 14.34 -13.99 -7.32
C ARG A 697 14.25 -13.63 -5.85
N ASN A 698 14.13 -12.35 -5.52
CA ASN A 698 14.23 -11.84 -4.14
C ASN A 698 12.89 -11.58 -3.46
N ALA A 699 11.75 -11.70 -4.14
CA ALA A 699 10.42 -11.53 -3.57
C ALA A 699 10.02 -12.59 -2.51
N GLY A 700 10.80 -13.65 -2.34
CA GLY A 700 10.53 -14.76 -1.40
C GLY A 700 11.39 -14.82 -0.14
N GLY A 701 12.34 -13.91 0.05
CA GLY A 701 13.36 -14.05 1.08
C GLY A 701 13.56 -12.86 2.02
N PHE A 702 12.55 -12.52 2.82
CA PHE A 702 12.78 -11.62 3.97
C PHE A 702 13.42 -12.39 5.13
N VAL A 703 14.71 -12.16 5.38
CA VAL A 703 15.37 -12.59 6.61
C VAL A 703 15.16 -11.49 7.64
N ASP A 704 14.44 -11.82 8.71
CA ASP A 704 14.26 -10.95 9.89
C ASP A 704 15.60 -10.83 10.61
N ASP A 705 16.03 -9.61 10.90
CA ASP A 705 17.25 -9.34 11.66
C ASP A 705 17.01 -9.35 13.19
N GLY A 706 15.92 -9.98 13.64
CA GLY A 706 15.77 -10.47 15.03
C GLY A 706 15.71 -9.39 16.12
N THR A 707 15.29 -8.17 15.82
CA THR A 707 15.17 -7.10 16.82
C THR A 707 13.72 -6.79 17.17
N GLU A 708 13.18 -7.44 18.20
CA GLU A 708 12.12 -6.94 19.08
C GLU A 708 12.70 -6.49 20.42
#